data_6304a97bed54aee61d6421e46ac35164
#
_entry.id   6304a97bed54aee61d6421e46ac35164
#
_cell.length_a   1.000
_cell.length_b   1.000
_cell.length_c   1.000
_cell.angle_alpha   90.00
_cell.angle_beta   90.00
_cell.angle_gamma   90.00
#
_symmetry.space_group_name_H-M   'P 1'
#
loop_
_entity.id
_entity.type
_entity.pdbx_description
1 polymer ?
#
loop_
_entity_poly.entity_id
_entity_poly.type
_entity_poly.pdbx_seq_one_letter_code
_entity_poly.pdbx_strand_id
1 'polypeptide(L)'
;MSANHSQQLIDAPRFASLTPLIEPRSVAVIGASSDPTRIGGRPIAYMLRHGYAGQILPVNPNRAEIQGLPAFASVAELPQAPDAAIVAVPAPQVLETVRALGRQGARSAIVFSSGFSEVGEAGAAMQDAVVAAAREYGMRLLGPNALGAFNSNLGYYAFFSTSLERGVPLPGRVGIATQSGAYGAHLLGMARQCRLGTPICVATGNEADVTLGDSIGWLVESPEIDVVMAYAESIRNVDSFLAALEAAHRAGKPVILHKVGRSALGSRAALSHTASLAGDDKVLDAVLGDYAVIRARTTEELMDIAYLAIRRIYPVGNSLGMITVSGGAGIIVSDVAEEVGLPMPPMPDMAQERLKARLSFASPINPVDCTAQALNDLTLVRDFTESMVVDGGYRSLLAFFTQAGTAASIGARLAEQFRRIKEAHPERLFVVSVMGEGEELAPYEEAGFALFEDPTRAVVAIQAMGRLGEAFARPLRLRRPAGGLQLPASTPGEAEAKRLLARAGIESAAEAVLGSAEEAVAFAEGIGYPVVLKLASADIQHKSEIGGVLLGVSDADAVRAGFQLLLRRAAEKAPQARLDGVLVARQLQGGVECFMGIQRDPLFGPVALFGLGGIFVEVLQDVVFRRCPFEVDEAEAMIRSIRGAPLLLGARGRPRADVAALARLLSNLSRFAWEAGERLRSVDLNPVIALPEGQGAWAVDAVLEVEEVADGARS
;
A
#
# COMPACT_ATOMS: atom_id res chain seq x y z
N MET A 1 3.25 -29.11 27.42
CA MET A 1 3.91 -27.84 27.87
C MET A 1 4.47 -27.00 26.72
N SER A 2 4.27 -27.38 25.44
CA SER A 2 4.82 -26.61 24.27
C SER A 2 3.81 -25.66 23.59
N ALA A 3 2.52 -25.76 23.85
CA ALA A 3 1.50 -24.92 23.25
C ALA A 3 1.38 -23.51 23.90
N ASN A 4 1.72 -23.40 25.19
CA ASN A 4 1.67 -22.12 25.92
C ASN A 4 2.87 -21.17 25.64
N HIS A 5 3.99 -21.72 25.12
CA HIS A 5 5.17 -20.89 24.82
C HIS A 5 5.02 -20.16 23.48
N SER A 6 4.28 -20.75 22.53
CA SER A 6 4.01 -20.13 21.23
C SER A 6 2.95 -19.02 21.31
N GLN A 7 2.03 -19.08 22.29
CA GLN A 7 0.98 -18.08 22.49
C GLN A 7 1.49 -16.86 23.25
N GLN A 8 2.48 -17.03 24.15
CA GLN A 8 3.12 -15.92 24.86
C GLN A 8 4.09 -15.10 24.02
N LEU A 9 4.58 -15.64 22.88
CA LEU A 9 5.40 -14.90 21.92
C LEU A 9 4.55 -13.99 20.97
N ILE A 10 3.22 -14.14 20.98
CA ILE A 10 2.29 -13.34 20.17
C ILE A 10 1.87 -12.05 20.91
N ASP A 11 2.01 -11.97 22.22
CA ASP A 11 1.53 -10.87 23.06
C ASP A 11 2.59 -9.81 23.44
N ALA A 12 3.87 -10.04 23.15
CA ALA A 12 4.89 -9.01 23.39
C ALA A 12 4.85 -7.96 22.25
N PRO A 13 4.75 -6.64 22.58
CA PRO A 13 4.73 -5.59 21.55
C PRO A 13 6.01 -5.65 20.72
N ARG A 14 5.86 -5.95 19.43
CA ARG A 14 7.00 -6.18 18.52
C ARG A 14 7.89 -4.94 18.35
N PHE A 15 7.29 -3.74 18.46
CA PHE A 15 7.97 -2.47 18.26
C PHE A 15 8.33 -1.75 19.57
N ALA A 16 8.16 -2.40 20.71
CA ALA A 16 8.43 -1.83 22.03
C ALA A 16 9.88 -1.31 22.23
N SER A 17 10.83 -1.76 21.41
CA SER A 17 12.21 -1.27 21.43
C SER A 17 12.33 0.23 21.13
N LEU A 18 11.30 0.86 20.51
CA LEU A 18 11.25 2.30 20.25
C LEU A 18 10.66 3.12 21.41
N THR A 19 10.08 2.49 22.44
CA THR A 19 9.49 3.22 23.56
C THR A 19 10.48 4.17 24.24
N PRO A 20 11.76 3.82 24.49
CA PRO A 20 12.72 4.77 25.05
C PRO A 20 12.98 6.00 24.17
N LEU A 21 12.76 5.89 22.86
CA LEU A 21 12.95 6.96 21.90
C LEU A 21 11.75 7.93 21.88
N ILE A 22 10.53 7.42 22.05
CA ILE A 22 9.27 8.18 21.85
C ILE A 22 8.63 8.56 23.19
N GLU A 23 8.87 7.77 24.24
CA GLU A 23 8.36 7.99 25.61
C GLU A 23 9.49 7.90 26.65
N PRO A 24 10.56 8.68 26.52
CA PRO A 24 11.67 8.64 27.47
C PRO A 24 11.26 9.30 28.81
N ARG A 25 11.88 8.84 29.90
CA ARG A 25 11.84 9.48 31.22
C ARG A 25 13.07 10.36 31.47
N SER A 26 14.11 10.18 30.68
CA SER A 26 15.32 10.97 30.71
C SER A 26 15.92 11.17 29.32
N VAL A 27 16.36 12.39 29.02
CA VAL A 27 16.89 12.79 27.71
C VAL A 27 18.21 13.52 27.87
N ALA A 28 19.28 12.98 27.29
CA ALA A 28 20.53 13.69 27.16
C ALA A 28 20.57 14.50 25.87
N VAL A 29 21.06 15.73 25.88
CA VAL A 29 21.22 16.56 24.68
C VAL A 29 22.71 16.85 24.48
N ILE A 30 23.34 16.15 23.52
CA ILE A 30 24.76 16.26 23.21
C ILE A 30 24.95 17.34 22.13
N GLY A 31 25.81 18.34 22.43
CA GLY A 31 25.88 19.56 21.63
C GLY A 31 24.79 20.58 22.02
N ALA A 32 24.34 20.51 23.28
CA ALA A 32 23.34 21.40 23.83
C ALA A 32 23.77 22.88 23.73
N SER A 33 22.82 23.79 23.47
CA SER A 33 23.05 25.23 23.27
C SER A 33 22.23 26.07 24.23
N SER A 34 22.86 27.12 24.78
CA SER A 34 22.17 28.15 25.56
C SER A 34 21.23 29.00 24.70
N ASP A 35 21.48 29.06 23.38
CA ASP A 35 20.64 29.75 22.41
C ASP A 35 19.45 28.87 21.99
N PRO A 36 18.21 29.19 22.38
CA PRO A 36 17.03 28.39 22.10
C PRO A 36 16.65 28.34 20.60
N THR A 37 17.30 29.13 19.75
CA THR A 37 17.05 29.15 18.31
C THR A 37 17.96 28.20 17.53
N ARG A 38 19.01 27.67 18.15
CA ARG A 38 19.93 26.71 17.55
C ARG A 38 19.38 25.28 17.62
N ILE A 39 19.86 24.44 16.71
CA ILE A 39 19.44 23.02 16.60
C ILE A 39 19.57 22.28 17.93
N GLY A 40 20.69 22.41 18.66
CA GLY A 40 20.88 21.78 19.98
C GLY A 40 20.22 22.53 21.16
N GLY A 41 19.65 23.71 20.92
CA GLY A 41 18.94 24.48 21.94
C GLY A 41 17.41 24.37 21.88
N ARG A 42 16.85 24.23 20.65
CA ARG A 42 15.40 24.13 20.45
C ARG A 42 14.73 22.99 21.22
N PRO A 43 15.23 21.75 21.19
CA PRO A 43 14.61 20.65 21.93
C PRO A 43 14.50 20.95 23.44
N ILE A 44 15.55 21.53 24.04
CA ILE A 44 15.54 21.92 25.44
C ILE A 44 14.46 22.99 25.69
N ALA A 45 14.45 24.06 24.88
CA ALA A 45 13.48 25.14 25.00
C ALA A 45 12.04 24.65 24.83
N TYR A 46 11.77 23.73 23.91
CA TYR A 46 10.43 23.17 23.72
C TYR A 46 10.00 22.30 24.89
N MET A 47 10.86 21.40 25.36
CA MET A 47 10.57 20.55 26.53
C MET A 47 10.32 21.37 27.80
N LEU A 48 11.13 22.42 28.06
CA LEU A 48 10.92 23.32 29.20
C LEU A 48 9.62 24.11 29.06
N ARG A 49 9.33 24.63 27.88
CA ARG A 49 8.10 25.42 27.62
C ARG A 49 6.84 24.59 27.77
N HIS A 50 6.88 23.32 27.37
CA HIS A 50 5.68 22.46 27.30
C HIS A 50 5.60 21.44 28.43
N GLY A 51 6.39 21.65 29.51
CA GLY A 51 6.22 20.92 30.77
C GLY A 51 6.62 19.46 30.73
N TYR A 52 7.68 19.12 29.98
CA TYR A 52 8.21 17.75 30.02
C TYR A 52 8.60 17.37 31.44
N ALA A 53 7.95 16.35 31.99
CA ALA A 53 8.17 15.91 33.36
C ALA A 53 9.42 15.05 33.56
N GLY A 54 10.03 14.56 32.47
CA GLY A 54 11.24 13.77 32.49
C GLY A 54 12.48 14.63 32.72
N GLN A 55 13.61 13.97 32.93
CA GLN A 55 14.89 14.65 33.20
C GLN A 55 15.55 15.07 31.87
N ILE A 56 15.94 16.34 31.77
CA ILE A 56 16.74 16.88 30.65
C ILE A 56 18.17 17.02 31.11
N LEU A 57 19.12 16.42 30.39
CA LEU A 57 20.54 16.33 30.70
C LEU A 57 21.38 17.01 29.58
N PRO A 58 21.58 18.33 29.62
CA PRO A 58 22.39 19.03 28.62
C PRO A 58 23.88 18.62 28.73
N VAL A 59 24.53 18.32 27.59
CA VAL A 59 25.95 18.01 27.52
C VAL A 59 26.65 19.04 26.63
N ASN A 60 27.56 19.81 27.23
CA ASN A 60 28.38 20.81 26.54
C ASN A 60 29.71 21.04 27.28
N PRO A 61 30.87 20.83 26.65
CA PRO A 61 32.18 20.94 27.34
C PRO A 61 32.54 22.36 27.81
N ASN A 62 31.85 23.38 27.32
CA ASN A 62 32.17 24.79 27.55
C ASN A 62 31.17 25.52 28.44
N ARG A 63 30.15 24.83 28.98
CA ARG A 63 29.07 25.45 29.75
C ARG A 63 28.70 24.59 30.95
N ALA A 64 28.63 25.21 32.14
CA ALA A 64 28.13 24.55 33.35
C ALA A 64 26.62 24.62 33.51
N GLU A 65 25.96 25.51 32.75
CA GLU A 65 24.53 25.71 32.75
C GLU A 65 24.01 26.01 31.35
N ILE A 66 22.88 25.44 30.96
CA ILE A 66 22.22 25.66 29.70
C ILE A 66 20.70 25.82 29.94
N GLN A 67 20.17 27.01 29.59
CA GLN A 67 18.74 27.32 29.71
C GLN A 67 18.16 27.06 31.10
N GLY A 68 18.93 27.33 32.17
CA GLY A 68 18.55 27.13 33.57
C GLY A 68 18.74 25.70 34.09
N LEU A 69 19.30 24.80 33.28
CA LEU A 69 19.61 23.43 33.68
C LEU A 69 21.11 23.22 33.87
N PRO A 70 21.53 22.48 34.93
CA PRO A 70 22.92 22.03 35.05
C PRO A 70 23.39 21.28 33.82
N ALA A 71 24.55 21.62 33.27
CA ALA A 71 25.11 20.97 32.09
C ALA A 71 26.37 20.17 32.47
N PHE A 72 26.57 19.04 31.77
CA PHE A 72 27.68 18.13 31.95
C PHE A 72 28.75 18.36 30.88
N ALA A 73 30.03 18.28 31.22
CA ALA A 73 31.06 18.54 30.22
C ALA A 73 31.20 17.39 29.21
N SER A 74 30.83 16.17 29.59
CA SER A 74 30.89 14.99 28.71
C SER A 74 29.77 13.99 29.03
N VAL A 75 29.53 13.01 28.10
CA VAL A 75 28.60 11.91 28.31
C VAL A 75 28.98 11.06 29.52
N ALA A 76 30.30 10.91 29.82
CA ALA A 76 30.79 10.12 30.95
C ALA A 76 30.43 10.73 32.31
N GLU A 77 30.13 12.02 32.35
CA GLU A 77 29.76 12.75 33.59
C GLU A 77 28.25 12.72 33.86
N LEU A 78 27.44 12.13 32.96
CA LEU A 78 26.02 12.00 33.19
C LEU A 78 25.72 11.18 34.44
N PRO A 79 24.83 11.62 35.32
CA PRO A 79 24.53 10.95 36.61
C PRO A 79 23.85 9.59 36.45
N GLN A 80 23.30 9.33 35.27
CA GLN A 80 22.59 8.08 34.93
C GLN A 80 22.59 7.84 33.42
N ALA A 81 22.32 6.59 33.03
CA ALA A 81 22.03 6.24 31.63
C ALA A 81 20.75 6.93 31.15
N PRO A 82 20.78 7.73 30.06
CA PRO A 82 19.56 8.33 29.53
C PRO A 82 18.72 7.30 28.75
N ASP A 83 17.40 7.39 28.83
CA ASP A 83 16.51 6.58 27.97
C ASP A 83 16.71 6.97 26.49
N ALA A 84 16.77 8.27 26.21
CA ALA A 84 17.04 8.80 24.87
C ALA A 84 18.18 9.83 24.88
N ALA A 85 18.90 9.93 23.77
CA ALA A 85 19.91 10.96 23.58
C ALA A 85 19.69 11.68 22.26
N ILE A 86 19.73 13.02 22.28
CA ILE A 86 19.71 13.87 21.08
C ILE A 86 21.17 14.19 20.75
N VAL A 87 21.61 13.81 19.53
CA VAL A 87 22.98 14.05 19.05
C VAL A 87 22.97 15.19 18.04
N ALA A 88 23.39 16.37 18.47
CA ALA A 88 23.45 17.61 17.71
C ALA A 88 24.90 18.13 17.57
N VAL A 89 25.83 17.23 17.23
CA VAL A 89 27.24 17.53 16.99
C VAL A 89 27.59 17.33 15.51
N PRO A 90 28.70 17.92 14.99
CA PRO A 90 29.16 17.68 13.63
C PRO A 90 29.34 16.18 13.29
N ALA A 91 29.04 15.77 12.04
CA ALA A 91 29.08 14.37 11.61
C ALA A 91 30.34 13.59 12.03
N PRO A 92 31.58 14.13 11.93
CA PRO A 92 32.78 13.42 12.35
C PRO A 92 32.83 13.05 13.85
N GLN A 93 32.07 13.74 14.69
CA GLN A 93 32.01 13.50 16.14
C GLN A 93 30.90 12.49 16.54
N VAL A 94 29.99 12.15 15.63
CA VAL A 94 28.81 11.32 15.94
C VAL A 94 29.22 9.91 16.37
N LEU A 95 30.18 9.28 15.68
CA LEU A 95 30.63 7.92 16.01
C LEU A 95 31.13 7.80 17.46
N GLU A 96 32.02 8.68 17.87
CA GLU A 96 32.52 8.65 19.24
C GLU A 96 31.48 9.04 20.29
N THR A 97 30.55 9.92 19.90
CA THR A 97 29.39 10.26 20.75
C THR A 97 28.49 9.05 20.97
N VAL A 98 28.16 8.30 19.90
CA VAL A 98 27.34 7.08 19.97
C VAL A 98 28.03 6.01 20.82
N ARG A 99 29.34 5.82 20.67
CA ARG A 99 30.11 4.90 21.51
C ARG A 99 30.10 5.32 22.99
N ALA A 100 30.25 6.62 23.28
CA ALA A 100 30.19 7.13 24.63
C ALA A 100 28.80 6.93 25.26
N LEU A 101 27.74 7.20 24.51
CA LEU A 101 26.35 6.94 24.92
C LEU A 101 26.10 5.45 25.19
N GLY A 102 26.60 4.57 24.30
CA GLY A 102 26.51 3.13 24.49
C GLY A 102 27.21 2.64 25.76
N ARG A 103 28.44 3.12 26.02
CA ARG A 103 29.16 2.82 27.28
C ARG A 103 28.41 3.30 28.50
N GLN A 104 27.69 4.43 28.41
CA GLN A 104 26.86 4.98 29.48
C GLN A 104 25.54 4.20 29.66
N GLY A 105 25.17 3.34 28.70
CA GLY A 105 23.95 2.55 28.77
C GLY A 105 22.72 3.24 28.20
N ALA A 106 22.89 4.25 27.33
CA ALA A 106 21.75 4.88 26.62
C ALA A 106 20.98 3.84 25.76
N ARG A 107 19.64 3.89 25.82
CA ARG A 107 18.80 2.91 25.14
C ARG A 107 18.45 3.31 23.72
N SER A 108 18.45 4.61 23.43
CA SER A 108 18.18 5.15 22.10
C SER A 108 18.93 6.45 21.83
N ALA A 109 19.19 6.73 20.54
CA ALA A 109 19.79 7.98 20.11
C ALA A 109 19.07 8.53 18.88
N ILE A 110 18.91 9.86 18.82
CA ILE A 110 18.36 10.60 17.68
C ILE A 110 19.47 11.47 17.11
N VAL A 111 19.91 11.18 15.89
CA VAL A 111 21.03 11.89 15.25
C VAL A 111 20.49 12.93 14.28
N PHE A 112 20.58 14.21 14.67
CA PHE A 112 20.14 15.34 13.85
C PHE A 112 21.10 15.64 12.71
N SER A 113 22.38 15.32 12.89
CA SER A 113 23.47 15.67 11.99
C SER A 113 23.31 15.03 10.61
N SER A 114 23.54 15.81 9.57
CA SER A 114 23.68 15.38 8.18
C SER A 114 25.15 15.17 7.80
N GLY A 115 25.41 14.66 6.59
CA GLY A 115 26.75 14.36 6.07
C GLY A 115 27.05 12.85 6.08
N PHE A 116 26.02 12.02 5.92
CA PHE A 116 26.09 10.57 5.94
C PHE A 116 25.74 9.99 4.55
N SER A 117 24.94 8.94 4.44
CA SER A 117 24.67 8.27 3.17
C SER A 117 24.10 9.19 2.07
N GLU A 118 23.47 10.29 2.41
CA GLU A 118 22.95 11.28 1.47
C GLU A 118 24.04 12.08 0.73
N VAL A 119 25.29 12.04 1.20
CA VAL A 119 26.42 12.71 0.53
C VAL A 119 27.36 11.76 -0.22
N GLY A 120 26.99 10.48 -0.36
CA GLY A 120 27.72 9.49 -1.14
C GLY A 120 28.46 8.45 -0.30
N GLU A 121 29.36 7.67 -0.95
CA GLU A 121 29.97 6.47 -0.38
C GLU A 121 30.73 6.69 0.93
N ALA A 122 31.51 7.78 1.03
CA ALA A 122 32.24 8.10 2.26
C ALA A 122 31.31 8.38 3.44
N GLY A 123 30.18 9.05 3.17
CA GLY A 123 29.13 9.29 4.16
C GLY A 123 28.40 8.00 4.54
N ALA A 124 28.15 7.11 3.57
CA ALA A 124 27.54 5.79 3.81
C ALA A 124 28.42 4.94 4.73
N ALA A 125 29.72 4.86 4.48
CA ALA A 125 30.65 4.14 5.33
C ALA A 125 30.67 4.69 6.77
N MET A 126 30.60 6.01 6.93
CA MET A 126 30.48 6.65 8.25
C MET A 126 29.15 6.27 8.94
N GLN A 127 28.06 6.25 8.20
CA GLN A 127 26.75 5.82 8.71
C GLN A 127 26.78 4.37 9.21
N ASP A 128 27.35 3.45 8.42
CA ASP A 128 27.47 2.04 8.79
C ASP A 128 28.29 1.86 10.07
N ALA A 129 29.39 2.61 10.23
CA ALA A 129 30.18 2.58 11.45
C ALA A 129 29.38 3.06 12.69
N VAL A 130 28.54 4.10 12.53
CA VAL A 130 27.66 4.60 13.60
C VAL A 130 26.60 3.58 13.98
N VAL A 131 25.99 2.93 13.00
CA VAL A 131 24.98 1.87 13.22
C VAL A 131 25.61 0.65 13.90
N ALA A 132 26.79 0.23 13.45
CA ALA A 132 27.52 -0.88 14.07
C ALA A 132 27.82 -0.59 15.55
N ALA A 133 28.29 0.63 15.85
CA ALA A 133 28.52 1.06 17.21
C ALA A 133 27.26 1.09 18.09
N ALA A 134 26.11 1.56 17.54
CA ALA A 134 24.85 1.53 18.27
C ALA A 134 24.38 0.10 18.57
N ARG A 135 24.49 -0.81 17.58
CA ARG A 135 24.12 -2.22 17.72
C ARG A 135 24.98 -2.97 18.74
N GLU A 136 26.27 -2.67 18.83
CA GLU A 136 27.18 -3.25 19.84
C GLU A 136 26.63 -3.08 21.26
N TYR A 137 25.96 -1.97 21.54
CA TYR A 137 25.37 -1.66 22.85
C TYR A 137 23.86 -1.90 22.92
N GLY A 138 23.22 -2.47 21.89
CA GLY A 138 21.77 -2.69 21.83
C GLY A 138 20.96 -1.39 21.80
N MET A 139 21.56 -0.27 21.39
CA MET A 139 20.94 1.04 21.33
C MET A 139 20.23 1.25 19.98
N ARG A 140 18.96 1.67 20.00
CA ARG A 140 18.22 2.03 18.77
C ARG A 140 18.62 3.43 18.30
N LEU A 141 18.71 3.61 16.98
CA LEU A 141 19.20 4.84 16.37
C LEU A 141 18.20 5.39 15.35
N LEU A 142 17.64 6.59 15.62
CA LEU A 142 16.83 7.34 14.68
C LEU A 142 17.71 8.29 13.86
N GLY A 143 17.62 8.22 12.55
CA GLY A 143 18.45 8.97 11.61
C GLY A 143 19.57 8.15 11.00
N PRO A 144 20.74 8.75 10.75
CA PRO A 144 21.08 10.18 10.88
C PRO A 144 20.26 11.11 9.94
N ASN A 145 20.58 12.41 9.96
CA ASN A 145 19.86 13.40 9.18
C ASN A 145 18.34 13.42 9.51
N ALA A 146 17.98 13.14 10.76
CA ALA A 146 16.61 13.10 11.23
C ALA A 146 16.18 14.47 11.78
N LEU A 147 14.94 14.89 11.48
CA LEU A 147 14.32 16.04 12.15
C LEU A 147 14.00 15.72 13.62
N GLY A 148 13.81 14.44 13.92
CA GLY A 148 13.62 13.91 15.25
C GLY A 148 12.23 13.31 15.50
N ALA A 149 11.89 13.21 16.78
CA ALA A 149 10.59 12.71 17.24
C ALA A 149 10.05 13.58 18.37
N PHE A 150 8.72 13.57 18.52
CA PHE A 150 8.07 14.17 19.68
C PHE A 150 6.84 13.36 20.11
N ASN A 151 6.51 13.50 21.39
CA ASN A 151 5.25 13.10 22.00
C ASN A 151 4.71 14.28 22.84
N SER A 152 3.75 15.03 22.26
CA SER A 152 3.21 16.23 22.90
C SER A 152 2.38 15.92 24.15
N ASN A 153 1.84 14.70 24.28
CA ASN A 153 1.13 14.27 25.49
C ASN A 153 2.05 14.23 26.72
N LEU A 154 3.35 14.03 26.49
CA LEU A 154 4.39 14.03 27.54
C LEU A 154 5.14 15.35 27.63
N GLY A 155 4.87 16.32 26.77
CA GLY A 155 5.71 17.52 26.62
C GLY A 155 7.10 17.22 26.04
N TYR A 156 7.31 16.03 25.50
CA TYR A 156 8.59 15.58 24.95
C TYR A 156 8.78 16.03 23.50
N TYR A 157 9.86 16.77 23.24
CA TYR A 157 10.18 17.32 21.92
C TYR A 157 11.67 17.15 21.59
N ALA A 158 12.09 15.96 21.19
CA ALA A 158 13.37 15.73 20.53
C ALA A 158 13.29 16.11 19.05
N PHE A 159 12.96 17.36 18.77
CA PHE A 159 12.57 17.85 17.44
C PHE A 159 13.04 19.30 17.28
N PHE A 160 13.71 19.64 16.16
CA PHE A 160 14.29 20.97 16.01
C PHE A 160 13.59 21.86 14.99
N SER A 161 12.39 21.48 14.49
CA SER A 161 11.63 22.27 13.52
C SER A 161 11.08 23.56 14.12
N THR A 162 11.16 24.64 13.33
CA THR A 162 10.50 25.94 13.64
C THR A 162 8.97 25.88 13.53
N SER A 163 8.40 24.80 12.99
CA SER A 163 6.94 24.61 12.92
C SER A 163 6.29 24.66 14.30
N LEU A 164 7.02 24.25 15.34
CA LEU A 164 6.54 24.27 16.73
C LEU A 164 6.56 25.69 17.37
N GLU A 165 7.24 26.64 16.77
CA GLU A 165 7.21 28.05 17.22
C GLU A 165 5.83 28.71 16.95
N ARG A 166 5.12 28.22 15.94
CA ARG A 166 3.77 28.69 15.57
C ARG A 166 2.65 28.02 16.38
N GLY A 167 2.98 27.11 17.27
CA GLY A 167 2.07 26.39 18.14
C GLY A 167 2.35 24.89 18.16
N VAL A 168 1.98 24.25 19.26
CA VAL A 168 2.11 22.80 19.44
C VAL A 168 1.05 22.04 18.62
N PRO A 169 1.28 20.76 18.33
CA PRO A 169 0.26 19.89 17.78
C PRO A 169 -0.99 19.85 18.68
N LEU A 170 -2.16 19.81 18.07
CA LEU A 170 -3.40 19.66 18.80
C LEU A 170 -3.47 18.26 19.46
N PRO A 171 -4.12 18.15 20.62
CA PRO A 171 -4.46 16.86 21.19
C PRO A 171 -5.33 16.05 20.22
N GLY A 172 -5.07 14.76 20.13
CA GLY A 172 -5.81 13.89 19.21
C GLY A 172 -5.26 12.48 19.16
N ARG A 173 -5.64 11.73 18.13
CA ARG A 173 -5.37 10.30 18.02
C ARG A 173 -4.74 9.90 16.68
N VAL A 174 -4.09 10.86 16.00
CA VAL A 174 -3.37 10.60 14.74
C VAL A 174 -1.86 10.63 14.99
N GLY A 175 -1.16 9.57 14.62
CA GLY A 175 0.30 9.51 14.64
C GLY A 175 0.88 9.83 13.26
N ILE A 176 2.05 10.46 13.21
CA ILE A 176 2.77 10.76 11.97
C ILE A 176 4.09 10.00 11.95
N ALA A 177 4.32 9.22 10.87
CA ALA A 177 5.60 8.64 10.52
C ALA A 177 6.06 9.20 9.17
N THR A 178 7.27 9.79 9.10
CA THR A 178 7.73 10.47 7.88
C THR A 178 9.22 10.28 7.65
N GLN A 179 9.62 10.02 6.40
CA GLN A 179 11.04 9.98 6.03
C GLN A 179 11.62 11.38 5.87
N SER A 180 10.80 12.34 5.42
CA SER A 180 11.25 13.71 5.17
C SER A 180 11.03 14.61 6.37
N GLY A 181 12.09 15.24 6.86
CA GLY A 181 12.00 16.22 7.94
C GLY A 181 11.20 17.46 7.54
N ALA A 182 11.53 18.09 6.42
CA ALA A 182 10.87 19.30 5.95
C ALA A 182 9.39 19.07 5.62
N TYR A 183 9.09 17.95 4.92
CA TYR A 183 7.72 17.60 4.59
C TYR A 183 6.91 17.16 5.83
N GLY A 184 7.55 16.49 6.80
CA GLY A 184 6.95 16.19 8.10
C GLY A 184 6.53 17.46 8.86
N ALA A 185 7.40 18.48 8.86
CA ALA A 185 7.05 19.80 9.42
C ALA A 185 5.87 20.47 8.68
N HIS A 186 5.78 20.30 7.35
CA HIS A 186 4.64 20.77 6.56
C HIS A 186 3.35 20.02 6.93
N LEU A 187 3.41 18.67 7.07
CA LEU A 187 2.26 17.86 7.51
C LEU A 187 1.72 18.31 8.86
N LEU A 188 2.59 18.63 9.83
CA LEU A 188 2.19 19.17 11.13
C LEU A 188 1.45 20.50 11.00
N GLY A 189 1.93 21.39 10.12
CA GLY A 189 1.29 22.67 9.83
C GLY A 189 -0.10 22.49 9.23
N MET A 190 -0.23 21.60 8.24
CA MET A 190 -1.50 21.26 7.59
C MET A 190 -2.48 20.60 8.57
N ALA A 191 -2.02 19.62 9.35
CA ALA A 191 -2.85 18.94 10.35
C ALA A 191 -3.47 19.95 11.33
N ARG A 192 -2.69 20.94 11.80
CA ARG A 192 -3.20 21.98 12.68
C ARG A 192 -4.23 22.87 11.99
N GLN A 193 -4.03 23.26 10.74
CA GLN A 193 -5.01 24.02 9.96
C GLN A 193 -6.32 23.27 9.77
N CYS A 194 -6.23 21.95 9.54
CA CYS A 194 -7.38 21.05 9.42
C CYS A 194 -7.97 20.62 10.79
N ARG A 195 -7.49 21.19 11.90
CA ARG A 195 -7.89 20.81 13.27
C ARG A 195 -7.71 19.32 13.59
N LEU A 196 -6.74 18.68 12.94
CA LEU A 196 -6.41 17.28 13.15
C LEU A 196 -5.35 17.16 14.23
N GLY A 197 -5.68 16.49 15.35
CA GLY A 197 -4.78 16.31 16.47
C GLY A 197 -3.73 15.23 16.19
N THR A 198 -2.44 15.64 16.21
CA THR A 198 -1.29 14.79 15.87
C THR A 198 -0.26 14.80 17.00
N PRO A 199 -0.57 14.14 18.15
CA PRO A 199 0.26 14.25 19.35
C PRO A 199 1.65 13.60 19.21
N ILE A 200 1.84 12.65 18.32
CA ILE A 200 3.08 11.89 18.17
C ILE A 200 3.56 11.93 16.71
N CYS A 201 4.82 12.29 16.52
CA CYS A 201 5.47 12.31 15.22
C CYS A 201 6.88 11.72 15.29
N VAL A 202 7.23 10.89 14.31
CA VAL A 202 8.59 10.34 14.12
C VAL A 202 9.05 10.69 12.71
N ALA A 203 10.12 11.48 12.59
CA ALA A 203 10.76 11.84 11.33
C ALA A 203 12.11 11.10 11.23
N THR A 204 12.16 10.06 10.39
CA THR A 204 13.22 9.05 10.42
C THR A 204 14.53 9.46 9.77
N GLY A 205 14.52 10.40 8.81
CA GLY A 205 15.73 10.80 8.09
C GLY A 205 16.28 9.67 7.20
N ASN A 206 17.57 9.35 7.32
CA ASN A 206 18.25 8.36 6.47
C ASN A 206 17.82 6.89 6.72
N GLU A 207 17.13 6.59 7.82
CA GLU A 207 16.66 5.24 8.16
C GLU A 207 17.80 4.20 8.27
N ALA A 208 18.88 4.54 8.95
CA ALA A 208 20.01 3.64 9.08
C ALA A 208 19.74 2.45 10.03
N ASP A 209 18.85 2.63 11.03
CA ASP A 209 18.37 1.58 11.93
C ASP A 209 16.85 1.64 12.10
N VAL A 210 16.33 2.71 12.71
CA VAL A 210 14.87 2.90 12.85
C VAL A 210 14.27 3.34 11.52
N THR A 211 13.37 2.51 10.98
CA THR A 211 12.75 2.72 9.68
C THR A 211 11.32 3.28 9.80
N LEU A 212 10.73 3.65 8.66
CA LEU A 212 9.33 4.03 8.56
C LEU A 212 8.42 2.89 9.05
N GLY A 213 8.74 1.63 8.70
CA GLY A 213 8.01 0.46 9.17
C GLY A 213 8.02 0.34 10.69
N ASP A 214 9.19 0.49 11.32
CA ASP A 214 9.30 0.47 12.79
C ASP A 214 8.47 1.58 13.44
N SER A 215 8.51 2.78 12.86
CA SER A 215 7.76 3.95 13.36
C SER A 215 6.24 3.77 13.23
N ILE A 216 5.77 3.27 12.07
CA ILE A 216 4.35 2.92 11.87
C ILE A 216 3.94 1.85 12.89
N GLY A 217 4.75 0.80 13.05
CA GLY A 217 4.45 -0.31 13.95
C GLY A 217 4.30 0.15 15.41
N TRP A 218 5.21 1.00 15.89
CA TRP A 218 5.11 1.55 17.25
C TRP A 218 3.86 2.42 17.42
N LEU A 219 3.55 3.29 16.44
CA LEU A 219 2.33 4.11 16.45
C LEU A 219 1.06 3.26 16.48
N VAL A 220 1.05 2.17 15.75
CA VAL A 220 -0.07 1.21 15.72
C VAL A 220 -0.24 0.51 17.07
N GLU A 221 0.85 0.10 17.72
CA GLU A 221 0.81 -0.55 19.05
C GLU A 221 0.46 0.44 20.17
N SER A 222 0.65 1.74 19.96
CA SER A 222 0.30 2.77 20.95
C SER A 222 -1.23 2.85 21.17
N PRO A 223 -1.70 2.82 22.43
CA PRO A 223 -3.12 2.99 22.73
C PRO A 223 -3.63 4.42 22.50
N GLU A 224 -2.74 5.38 22.34
CA GLU A 224 -3.05 6.80 22.12
C GLU A 224 -3.35 7.13 20.65
N ILE A 225 -3.01 6.24 19.71
CA ILE A 225 -3.14 6.46 18.27
C ILE A 225 -4.20 5.51 17.70
N ASP A 226 -5.13 6.06 16.93
CA ASP A 226 -6.15 5.31 16.19
C ASP A 226 -5.89 5.28 14.68
N VAL A 227 -5.19 6.29 14.15
CA VAL A 227 -4.90 6.46 12.72
C VAL A 227 -3.43 6.83 12.54
N VAL A 228 -2.75 6.22 11.58
CA VAL A 228 -1.37 6.57 11.23
C VAL A 228 -1.34 7.25 9.88
N MET A 229 -0.83 8.48 9.81
CA MET A 229 -0.41 9.13 8.58
C MET A 229 1.06 8.84 8.32
N ALA A 230 1.37 8.35 7.12
CA ALA A 230 2.73 8.04 6.74
C ALA A 230 3.14 8.76 5.44
N TYR A 231 4.37 9.27 5.41
CA TYR A 231 5.01 9.79 4.20
C TYR A 231 6.25 8.97 3.87
N ALA A 232 6.30 8.44 2.66
CA ALA A 232 7.39 7.57 2.20
C ALA A 232 7.96 8.01 0.85
N GLU A 233 9.27 8.04 0.76
CA GLU A 233 10.04 8.18 -0.48
C GLU A 233 10.48 6.79 -1.01
N SER A 234 10.81 5.88 -0.10
CA SER A 234 11.18 4.49 -0.38
C SER A 234 10.79 3.56 0.78
N ILE A 235 10.76 2.27 0.53
CA ILE A 235 10.61 1.25 1.60
C ILE A 235 11.96 0.56 1.76
N ARG A 236 12.68 0.87 2.85
CA ARG A 236 14.04 0.33 3.08
C ARG A 236 14.03 -1.04 3.74
N ASN A 237 13.16 -1.24 4.70
CA ASN A 237 13.00 -2.54 5.40
C ASN A 237 11.58 -3.05 5.16
N VAL A 238 11.45 -3.98 4.22
CA VAL A 238 10.16 -4.55 3.82
C VAL A 238 9.55 -5.38 4.93
N ASP A 239 10.37 -6.14 5.68
CA ASP A 239 9.86 -7.02 6.75
C ASP A 239 9.27 -6.22 7.90
N SER A 240 9.94 -5.14 8.32
CA SER A 240 9.41 -4.23 9.34
C SER A 240 8.15 -3.51 8.84
N PHE A 241 8.16 -3.04 7.60
CA PHE A 241 7.02 -2.37 6.99
C PHE A 241 5.79 -3.27 6.90
N LEU A 242 5.93 -4.48 6.37
CA LEU A 242 4.82 -5.43 6.26
C LEU A 242 4.31 -5.88 7.63
N ALA A 243 5.22 -6.09 8.59
CA ALA A 243 4.82 -6.42 9.96
C ALA A 243 4.01 -5.29 10.63
N ALA A 244 4.37 -4.03 10.37
CA ALA A 244 3.61 -2.87 10.85
C ALA A 244 2.21 -2.82 10.21
N LEU A 245 2.10 -3.10 8.90
CA LEU A 245 0.80 -3.15 8.21
C LEU A 245 -0.08 -4.32 8.70
N GLU A 246 0.54 -5.48 8.99
CA GLU A 246 -0.17 -6.60 9.62
C GLU A 246 -0.69 -6.24 11.02
N ALA A 247 0.14 -5.58 11.83
CA ALA A 247 -0.26 -5.12 13.15
C ALA A 247 -1.41 -4.10 13.06
N ALA A 248 -1.32 -3.16 12.10
CA ALA A 248 -2.35 -2.15 11.84
C ALA A 248 -3.71 -2.80 11.47
N HIS A 249 -3.68 -3.76 10.56
CA HIS A 249 -4.87 -4.51 10.15
C HIS A 249 -5.50 -5.26 11.35
N ARG A 250 -4.70 -5.98 12.14
CA ARG A 250 -5.19 -6.71 13.33
C ARG A 250 -5.77 -5.78 14.40
N ALA A 251 -5.18 -4.60 14.56
CA ALA A 251 -5.63 -3.60 15.52
C ALA A 251 -6.85 -2.78 15.05
N GLY A 252 -7.29 -2.96 13.80
CA GLY A 252 -8.34 -2.14 13.19
C GLY A 252 -7.95 -0.67 13.07
N LYS A 253 -6.66 -0.37 12.90
CA LYS A 253 -6.10 0.97 12.79
C LYS A 253 -5.62 1.24 11.37
N PRO A 254 -6.24 2.18 10.63
CA PRO A 254 -5.83 2.47 9.26
C PRO A 254 -4.48 3.15 9.19
N VAL A 255 -3.72 2.80 8.15
CA VAL A 255 -2.52 3.52 7.72
C VAL A 255 -2.86 4.28 6.45
N ILE A 256 -2.66 5.60 6.44
CA ILE A 256 -2.87 6.45 5.28
C ILE A 256 -1.50 6.86 4.78
N LEU A 257 -1.12 6.34 3.62
CA LEU A 257 0.23 6.45 3.08
C LEU A 257 0.30 7.42 1.91
N HIS A 258 1.08 8.48 2.04
CA HIS A 258 1.48 9.34 0.94
C HIS A 258 2.86 8.91 0.43
N LYS A 259 2.88 7.99 -0.56
CA LYS A 259 4.12 7.51 -1.21
C LYS A 259 4.38 8.31 -2.47
N VAL A 260 5.53 8.99 -2.49
CA VAL A 260 5.99 9.78 -3.65
C VAL A 260 6.86 8.96 -4.60
N GLY A 261 7.25 9.53 -5.75
CA GLY A 261 8.02 8.81 -6.77
C GLY A 261 7.16 7.88 -7.63
N ARG A 262 5.89 8.22 -7.89
CA ARG A 262 4.92 7.42 -8.67
C ARG A 262 5.15 7.49 -10.18
N SER A 263 5.56 8.65 -10.68
CA SER A 263 5.83 8.87 -12.10
C SER A 263 7.30 8.64 -12.41
N ALA A 264 7.64 8.41 -13.68
CA ALA A 264 9.02 8.29 -14.13
C ALA A 264 9.87 9.53 -13.77
N LEU A 265 9.26 10.72 -13.78
CA LEU A 265 9.93 11.96 -13.33
C LEU A 265 10.13 11.95 -11.81
N GLY A 266 9.08 11.61 -11.06
CA GLY A 266 9.11 11.54 -9.60
C GLY A 266 10.09 10.47 -9.09
N SER A 267 10.16 9.30 -9.75
CA SER A 267 11.10 8.24 -9.40
C SER A 267 12.56 8.68 -9.59
N ARG A 268 12.87 9.39 -10.68
CA ARG A 268 14.21 9.96 -10.88
C ARG A 268 14.57 11.00 -9.81
N ALA A 269 13.61 11.86 -9.45
CA ALA A 269 13.82 12.83 -8.38
C ALA A 269 14.03 12.17 -7.02
N ALA A 270 13.24 11.15 -6.67
CA ALA A 270 13.40 10.38 -5.44
C ALA A 270 14.76 9.66 -5.37
N LEU A 271 15.18 9.03 -6.46
CA LEU A 271 16.48 8.35 -6.54
C LEU A 271 17.66 9.30 -6.28
N SER A 272 17.60 10.53 -6.82
CA SER A 272 18.64 11.54 -6.59
C SER A 272 18.65 12.07 -5.15
N HIS A 273 17.53 12.00 -4.44
CA HIS A 273 17.39 12.52 -3.08
C HIS A 273 17.74 11.47 -2.01
N THR A 274 17.38 10.21 -2.22
CA THR A 274 17.47 9.16 -1.18
C THR A 274 18.54 8.10 -1.44
N ALA A 275 19.15 8.09 -2.62
CA ALA A 275 20.07 7.06 -3.10
C ALA A 275 19.49 5.62 -3.00
N SER A 276 18.17 5.48 -2.97
CA SER A 276 17.48 4.19 -2.90
C SER A 276 16.62 3.95 -4.12
N LEU A 277 16.60 2.69 -4.62
CA LEU A 277 15.73 2.27 -5.71
C LEU A 277 14.25 2.43 -5.29
N ALA A 278 13.49 3.18 -6.06
CA ALA A 278 12.04 3.14 -5.98
C ALA A 278 11.58 1.83 -6.63
N GLY A 279 10.95 0.93 -5.87
CA GLY A 279 10.31 -0.25 -6.43
C GLY A 279 9.20 0.10 -7.44
N ASP A 280 8.69 -0.89 -8.17
CA ASP A 280 7.57 -0.67 -9.09
C ASP A 280 6.33 -0.22 -8.28
N ASP A 281 5.79 0.93 -8.68
CA ASP A 281 4.64 1.56 -8.02
C ASP A 281 3.38 0.68 -8.06
N LYS A 282 3.19 -0.08 -9.15
CA LYS A 282 2.08 -1.04 -9.30
C LYS A 282 2.22 -2.24 -8.37
N VAL A 283 3.44 -2.69 -8.14
CA VAL A 283 3.73 -3.77 -7.17
C VAL A 283 3.42 -3.29 -5.76
N LEU A 284 3.85 -2.07 -5.40
CA LEU A 284 3.50 -1.49 -4.11
C LEU A 284 1.98 -1.39 -3.91
N ASP A 285 1.24 -0.88 -4.91
CA ASP A 285 -0.22 -0.80 -4.84
C ASP A 285 -0.87 -2.18 -4.64
N ALA A 286 -0.37 -3.20 -5.31
CA ALA A 286 -0.82 -4.58 -5.13
C ALA A 286 -0.54 -5.11 -3.71
N VAL A 287 0.64 -4.80 -3.15
CA VAL A 287 1.00 -5.17 -1.78
C VAL A 287 0.12 -4.45 -0.76
N LEU A 288 -0.08 -3.14 -0.92
CA LEU A 288 -0.93 -2.34 -0.01
C LEU A 288 -2.39 -2.80 -0.03
N GLY A 289 -2.87 -3.32 -1.18
CA GLY A 289 -4.21 -3.88 -1.33
C GLY A 289 -4.50 -5.09 -0.44
N ASP A 290 -3.48 -5.78 0.07
CA ASP A 290 -3.62 -6.90 1.00
C ASP A 290 -3.88 -6.43 2.45
N TYR A 291 -3.71 -5.14 2.74
CA TYR A 291 -3.79 -4.55 4.08
C TYR A 291 -4.80 -3.38 4.13
N ALA A 292 -5.16 -2.95 5.33
CA ALA A 292 -6.01 -1.78 5.54
C ALA A 292 -5.19 -0.48 5.39
N VAL A 293 -4.66 -0.26 4.19
CA VAL A 293 -3.86 0.92 3.82
C VAL A 293 -4.55 1.70 2.72
N ILE A 294 -4.71 2.99 2.93
CA ILE A 294 -5.18 3.92 1.89
C ILE A 294 -3.99 4.72 1.38
N ARG A 295 -3.77 4.70 0.09
CA ARG A 295 -2.76 5.51 -0.56
C ARG A 295 -3.32 6.86 -0.96
N ALA A 296 -2.94 7.92 -0.26
CA ALA A 296 -3.31 9.29 -0.59
C ALA A 296 -2.47 9.82 -1.76
N ARG A 297 -3.10 10.52 -2.70
CA ARG A 297 -2.45 11.10 -3.89
C ARG A 297 -1.88 12.50 -3.64
N THR A 298 -2.49 13.25 -2.72
CA THR A 298 -2.10 14.60 -2.35
C THR A 298 -2.03 14.75 -0.83
N THR A 299 -1.39 15.81 -0.35
CA THR A 299 -1.38 16.15 1.09
C THR A 299 -2.79 16.41 1.62
N GLU A 300 -3.61 17.06 0.82
CA GLU A 300 -4.99 17.37 1.17
C GLU A 300 -5.82 16.09 1.34
N GLU A 301 -5.72 15.16 0.39
CA GLU A 301 -6.35 13.84 0.47
C GLU A 301 -5.88 13.05 1.72
N LEU A 302 -4.57 13.13 2.05
CA LEU A 302 -4.01 12.52 3.27
C LEU A 302 -4.70 13.07 4.53
N MET A 303 -4.87 14.40 4.61
CA MET A 303 -5.53 15.07 5.75
C MET A 303 -7.01 14.71 5.83
N ASP A 304 -7.74 14.76 4.72
CA ASP A 304 -9.17 14.51 4.66
C ASP A 304 -9.53 13.07 5.08
N ILE A 305 -8.75 12.11 4.57
CA ILE A 305 -8.96 10.70 4.91
C ILE A 305 -8.64 10.47 6.40
N ALA A 306 -7.53 11.02 6.91
CA ALA A 306 -7.18 10.90 8.33
C ALA A 306 -8.24 11.56 9.23
N TYR A 307 -8.72 12.74 8.84
CA TYR A 307 -9.77 13.48 9.56
C TYR A 307 -11.08 12.69 9.65
N LEU A 308 -11.44 11.96 8.59
CA LEU A 308 -12.62 11.12 8.60
C LEU A 308 -12.39 9.79 9.33
N ALA A 309 -11.21 9.19 9.16
CA ALA A 309 -10.85 7.89 9.72
C ALA A 309 -10.85 7.85 11.27
N ILE A 310 -10.58 8.98 11.95
CA ILE A 310 -10.63 9.06 13.42
C ILE A 310 -12.04 8.81 13.98
N ARG A 311 -13.09 8.84 13.14
CA ARG A 311 -14.47 8.48 13.54
C ARG A 311 -14.64 6.97 13.72
N ARG A 312 -13.73 6.15 13.20
CA ARG A 312 -13.70 4.69 13.31
C ARG A 312 -14.95 4.00 12.78
N ILE A 313 -15.60 4.58 11.77
CA ILE A 313 -16.74 4.02 11.05
C ILE A 313 -16.28 3.66 9.65
N TYR A 314 -16.14 2.36 9.39
CA TYR A 314 -15.63 1.82 8.13
C TYR A 314 -16.70 0.91 7.51
N PRO A 315 -17.61 1.46 6.67
CA PRO A 315 -18.74 0.71 6.15
C PRO A 315 -18.31 -0.37 5.16
N VAL A 316 -18.75 -1.62 5.37
CA VAL A 316 -18.64 -2.70 4.37
C VAL A 316 -19.83 -2.59 3.42
N GLY A 317 -19.61 -2.82 2.12
CA GLY A 317 -20.64 -2.59 1.09
C GLY A 317 -21.07 -1.14 1.03
N ASN A 318 -20.10 -0.20 1.07
CA ASN A 318 -20.38 1.22 1.17
C ASN A 318 -21.21 1.74 0.00
N SER A 319 -22.22 2.57 0.32
CA SER A 319 -23.02 3.31 -0.64
C SER A 319 -23.34 4.69 -0.07
N LEU A 320 -23.35 5.71 -0.91
CA LEU A 320 -23.58 7.08 -0.55
C LEU A 320 -25.01 7.51 -0.81
N GLY A 321 -25.69 8.03 0.24
CA GLY A 321 -26.87 8.83 0.12
C GLY A 321 -26.52 10.31 0.32
N MET A 322 -26.91 11.17 -0.60
CA MET A 322 -26.70 12.62 -0.45
C MET A 322 -28.04 13.33 -0.28
N ILE A 323 -28.13 14.15 0.80
CA ILE A 323 -29.22 15.13 0.96
C ILE A 323 -28.68 16.53 0.71
N THR A 324 -29.42 17.31 -0.08
CA THR A 324 -28.99 18.65 -0.48
C THR A 324 -30.19 19.60 -0.67
N VAL A 325 -29.89 20.89 -0.58
CA VAL A 325 -30.81 21.98 -0.99
C VAL A 325 -30.43 22.55 -2.37
N SER A 326 -29.50 21.92 -3.07
CA SER A 326 -28.94 22.38 -4.35
C SER A 326 -28.79 21.23 -5.34
N GLY A 327 -29.60 21.21 -6.39
CA GLY A 327 -29.49 20.22 -7.45
C GLY A 327 -28.11 20.21 -8.15
N GLY A 328 -27.49 21.39 -8.34
CA GLY A 328 -26.17 21.50 -8.96
C GLY A 328 -25.07 20.80 -8.14
N ALA A 329 -25.12 20.88 -6.84
CA ALA A 329 -24.17 20.18 -5.96
C ALA A 329 -24.36 18.65 -6.06
N GLY A 330 -25.61 18.19 -6.22
CA GLY A 330 -25.91 16.77 -6.45
C GLY A 330 -25.23 16.22 -7.70
N ILE A 331 -25.22 16.98 -8.80
CA ILE A 331 -24.56 16.59 -10.05
C ILE A 331 -23.03 16.45 -9.85
N ILE A 332 -22.41 17.47 -9.27
CA ILE A 332 -20.95 17.47 -9.04
C ILE A 332 -20.53 16.27 -8.14
N VAL A 333 -21.29 16.01 -7.07
CA VAL A 333 -21.03 14.88 -6.18
C VAL A 333 -21.20 13.54 -6.90
N SER A 334 -22.22 13.42 -7.77
CA SER A 334 -22.43 12.19 -8.56
C SER A 334 -21.29 11.90 -9.51
N ASP A 335 -20.76 12.93 -10.20
CA ASP A 335 -19.61 12.79 -11.10
C ASP A 335 -18.37 12.27 -10.35
N VAL A 336 -18.05 12.88 -9.20
CA VAL A 336 -16.91 12.44 -8.38
C VAL A 336 -17.14 11.05 -7.78
N ALA A 337 -18.35 10.75 -7.34
CA ALA A 337 -18.69 9.43 -6.79
C ALA A 337 -18.49 8.32 -7.84
N GLU A 338 -18.90 8.56 -9.09
CA GLU A 338 -18.66 7.64 -10.22
C GLU A 338 -17.16 7.49 -10.51
N GLU A 339 -16.43 8.61 -10.56
CA GLU A 339 -14.96 8.61 -10.79
C GLU A 339 -14.20 7.77 -9.76
N VAL A 340 -14.57 7.91 -8.47
CA VAL A 340 -13.91 7.16 -7.39
C VAL A 340 -14.50 5.77 -7.14
N GLY A 341 -15.58 5.41 -7.84
CA GLY A 341 -16.27 4.13 -7.71
C GLY A 341 -17.06 3.99 -6.40
N LEU A 342 -17.65 5.09 -5.88
CA LEU A 342 -18.55 5.07 -4.72
C LEU A 342 -20.00 4.94 -5.19
N PRO A 343 -20.70 3.83 -4.95
CA PRO A 343 -22.07 3.63 -5.43
C PRO A 343 -23.07 4.63 -4.83
N MET A 344 -23.92 5.19 -5.68
CA MET A 344 -25.05 6.05 -5.31
C MET A 344 -26.36 5.50 -5.87
N PRO A 345 -26.87 4.35 -5.37
CA PRO A 345 -28.11 3.76 -5.90
C PRO A 345 -29.31 4.70 -5.65
N PRO A 346 -30.33 4.68 -6.52
CA PRO A 346 -31.54 5.48 -6.33
C PRO A 346 -32.31 5.02 -5.09
N MET A 347 -33.08 5.93 -4.49
CA MET A 347 -34.05 5.60 -3.46
C MET A 347 -35.13 4.66 -4.03
N PRO A 348 -35.67 3.73 -3.22
CA PRO A 348 -36.81 2.91 -3.64
C PRO A 348 -38.03 3.75 -4.03
N ASP A 349 -38.75 3.37 -5.08
CA ASP A 349 -39.86 4.14 -5.65
C ASP A 349 -40.93 4.52 -4.63
N MET A 350 -41.33 3.57 -3.77
CA MET A 350 -42.30 3.85 -2.70
C MET A 350 -41.81 4.89 -1.69
N ALA A 351 -40.51 4.93 -1.41
CA ALA A 351 -39.94 5.95 -0.54
C ALA A 351 -39.96 7.31 -1.23
N GLN A 352 -39.60 7.34 -2.52
CA GLN A 352 -39.67 8.57 -3.33
C GLN A 352 -41.10 9.15 -3.34
N GLU A 353 -42.12 8.32 -3.55
CA GLU A 353 -43.53 8.74 -3.55
C GLU A 353 -43.96 9.31 -2.20
N ARG A 354 -43.60 8.66 -1.09
CA ARG A 354 -43.88 9.15 0.26
C ARG A 354 -43.23 10.50 0.54
N LEU A 355 -41.97 10.67 0.16
CA LEU A 355 -41.26 11.92 0.35
C LEU A 355 -41.81 13.05 -0.54
N LYS A 356 -42.18 12.74 -1.80
CA LYS A 356 -42.82 13.67 -2.73
C LYS A 356 -44.19 14.12 -2.24
N ALA A 357 -44.95 13.24 -1.57
CA ALA A 357 -46.21 13.61 -0.94
C ALA A 357 -46.04 14.62 0.21
N ARG A 358 -44.90 14.62 0.91
CA ARG A 358 -44.53 15.56 1.95
C ARG A 358 -44.05 16.91 1.42
N LEU A 359 -43.26 16.86 0.30
CA LEU A 359 -42.70 18.04 -0.35
C LEU A 359 -42.73 17.83 -1.87
N SER A 360 -43.77 18.34 -2.53
CA SER A 360 -44.08 18.03 -3.94
C SER A 360 -43.00 18.47 -4.92
N PHE A 361 -42.21 19.49 -4.60
CA PHE A 361 -41.12 20.00 -5.43
C PHE A 361 -39.77 19.32 -5.18
N ALA A 362 -39.67 18.42 -4.18
CA ALA A 362 -38.46 17.66 -3.93
C ALA A 362 -38.17 16.65 -5.05
N SER A 363 -36.89 16.35 -5.22
CA SER A 363 -36.42 15.25 -6.06
C SER A 363 -35.75 14.18 -5.17
N PRO A 364 -36.53 13.23 -4.62
CA PRO A 364 -36.02 12.26 -3.65
C PRO A 364 -35.43 11.02 -4.28
N ILE A 365 -34.66 11.15 -5.38
CA ILE A 365 -34.08 10.00 -6.12
C ILE A 365 -32.77 9.53 -5.48
N ASN A 366 -31.83 10.33 -5.27
CA ASN A 366 -30.43 10.27 -4.83
C ASN A 366 -29.51 10.70 -5.98
N PRO A 367 -28.90 11.89 -5.86
CA PRO A 367 -28.97 12.84 -4.72
C PRO A 367 -30.38 13.30 -4.40
N VAL A 368 -30.69 13.32 -3.10
CA VAL A 368 -32.01 13.73 -2.62
C VAL A 368 -32.05 15.26 -2.47
N ASP A 369 -32.61 15.95 -3.46
CA ASP A 369 -32.81 17.40 -3.39
C ASP A 369 -34.13 17.69 -2.64
N CYS A 370 -34.00 18.14 -1.40
CA CYS A 370 -35.14 18.52 -0.57
C CYS A 370 -35.55 19.98 -0.77
N THR A 371 -34.91 20.71 -1.66
CA THR A 371 -35.09 22.14 -1.99
C THR A 371 -34.91 23.09 -0.79
N ALA A 372 -34.72 24.37 -1.04
CA ALA A 372 -34.61 25.37 0.02
C ALA A 372 -35.89 25.49 0.88
N GLN A 373 -37.03 24.99 0.42
CA GLN A 373 -38.27 24.99 1.20
C GLN A 373 -38.20 24.15 2.47
N ALA A 374 -37.37 23.06 2.45
CA ALA A 374 -37.14 22.25 3.64
C ALA A 374 -36.49 23.04 4.80
N LEU A 375 -35.83 24.16 4.53
CA LEU A 375 -35.26 25.04 5.57
C LEU A 375 -36.32 25.76 6.39
N ASN A 376 -37.55 25.88 5.90
CA ASN A 376 -38.67 26.45 6.66
C ASN A 376 -39.21 25.46 7.71
N ASP A 377 -39.09 24.16 7.45
CA ASP A 377 -39.45 23.08 8.38
C ASP A 377 -38.35 22.00 8.40
N LEU A 378 -37.42 22.12 9.33
CA LEU A 378 -36.29 21.21 9.46
C LEU A 378 -36.69 19.77 9.82
N THR A 379 -37.95 19.54 10.23
CA THR A 379 -38.45 18.16 10.39
C THR A 379 -38.51 17.41 9.06
N LEU A 380 -38.73 18.13 7.95
CA LEU A 380 -38.66 17.54 6.60
C LEU A 380 -37.24 17.04 6.31
N VAL A 381 -36.20 17.84 6.62
CA VAL A 381 -34.82 17.42 6.43
C VAL A 381 -34.54 16.14 7.21
N ARG A 382 -34.99 16.06 8.47
CA ARG A 382 -34.86 14.84 9.27
C ARG A 382 -35.59 13.66 8.63
N ASP A 383 -36.87 13.82 8.26
CA ASP A 383 -37.68 12.74 7.72
C ASP A 383 -37.12 12.21 6.38
N PHE A 384 -36.59 13.10 5.53
CA PHE A 384 -35.90 12.73 4.30
C PHE A 384 -34.61 11.95 4.60
N THR A 385 -33.78 12.44 5.53
CA THR A 385 -32.55 11.77 5.91
C THR A 385 -32.79 10.42 6.58
N GLU A 386 -33.81 10.33 7.44
CA GLU A 386 -34.22 9.06 8.05
C GLU A 386 -34.67 8.03 7.01
N SER A 387 -35.46 8.46 6.02
CA SER A 387 -35.87 7.59 4.90
C SER A 387 -34.68 7.12 4.07
N MET A 388 -33.68 7.96 3.88
CA MET A 388 -32.42 7.57 3.21
C MET A 388 -31.69 6.46 3.96
N VAL A 389 -31.67 6.50 5.29
CA VAL A 389 -31.06 5.46 6.12
C VAL A 389 -31.88 4.17 6.11
N VAL A 390 -33.19 4.30 6.36
CA VAL A 390 -34.09 3.15 6.59
C VAL A 390 -34.52 2.50 5.28
N ASP A 391 -35.04 3.31 4.35
CA ASP A 391 -35.58 2.79 3.08
C ASP A 391 -34.47 2.66 2.01
N GLY A 392 -33.61 3.67 1.89
CA GLY A 392 -32.48 3.68 0.94
C GLY A 392 -31.35 2.77 1.36
N GLY A 393 -31.22 2.49 2.64
CA GLY A 393 -30.21 1.59 3.19
C GLY A 393 -28.77 2.08 3.04
N TYR A 394 -28.55 3.37 2.76
CA TYR A 394 -27.22 3.92 2.54
C TYR A 394 -26.32 3.74 3.74
N ARG A 395 -25.10 3.30 3.51
CA ARG A 395 -24.10 3.10 4.56
C ARG A 395 -23.41 4.40 4.98
N SER A 396 -23.28 5.33 4.02
CA SER A 396 -22.74 6.66 4.24
C SER A 396 -23.74 7.73 3.82
N LEU A 397 -23.77 8.82 4.55
CA LEU A 397 -24.61 9.98 4.28
C LEU A 397 -23.75 11.23 4.12
N LEU A 398 -24.06 12.06 3.13
CA LEU A 398 -23.51 13.39 2.95
C LEU A 398 -24.64 14.43 2.94
N ALA A 399 -24.64 15.32 3.91
CA ALA A 399 -25.57 16.43 3.98
C ALA A 399 -24.90 17.70 3.47
N PHE A 400 -25.37 18.27 2.37
CA PHE A 400 -24.82 19.48 1.77
C PHE A 400 -25.79 20.66 1.92
N PHE A 401 -25.46 21.61 2.78
CA PHE A 401 -26.32 22.74 3.14
C PHE A 401 -25.65 24.11 3.00
N THR A 402 -24.43 24.17 2.48
CA THR A 402 -23.69 25.43 2.21
C THR A 402 -23.64 26.38 3.41
N GLN A 403 -23.73 27.68 3.19
CA GLN A 403 -23.87 28.72 4.21
C GLN A 403 -25.25 28.70 4.93
N ALA A 404 -26.27 28.13 4.27
CA ALA A 404 -27.59 28.00 4.93
C ALA A 404 -27.52 27.10 6.17
N GLY A 405 -26.64 26.08 6.12
CA GLY A 405 -26.43 25.16 7.25
C GLY A 405 -25.80 25.80 8.47
N THR A 406 -25.11 26.91 8.34
CA THR A 406 -24.45 27.66 9.44
C THR A 406 -25.13 28.98 9.80
N ALA A 407 -26.19 29.35 9.06
CA ALA A 407 -26.93 30.58 9.37
C ALA A 407 -27.46 30.55 10.81
N ALA A 408 -27.36 31.69 11.54
CA ALA A 408 -27.72 31.81 12.96
C ALA A 408 -29.13 31.33 13.28
N SER A 409 -30.08 31.46 12.35
CA SER A 409 -31.48 31.04 12.51
C SER A 409 -31.73 29.56 12.28
N ILE A 410 -30.77 28.83 11.64
CA ILE A 410 -30.94 27.46 11.13
C ILE A 410 -29.90 26.51 11.72
N GLY A 411 -28.62 26.89 11.76
CA GLY A 411 -27.47 26.02 11.98
C GLY A 411 -27.62 25.09 13.18
N ALA A 412 -27.80 25.62 14.37
CA ALA A 412 -27.93 24.79 15.58
C ALA A 412 -29.16 23.86 15.54
N ARG A 413 -30.26 24.31 14.95
CA ARG A 413 -31.49 23.51 14.81
C ARG A 413 -31.31 22.39 13.79
N LEU A 414 -30.59 22.64 12.69
CA LEU A 414 -30.29 21.65 11.66
C LEU A 414 -29.30 20.60 12.20
N ALA A 415 -28.25 21.04 12.89
CA ALA A 415 -27.31 20.16 13.57
C ALA A 415 -28.01 19.20 14.54
N GLU A 416 -29.01 19.70 15.29
CA GLU A 416 -29.83 18.90 16.20
C GLU A 416 -30.68 17.84 15.46
N GLN A 417 -31.23 18.14 14.26
CA GLN A 417 -31.94 17.12 13.48
C GLN A 417 -31.00 16.00 13.03
N PHE A 418 -29.82 16.37 12.54
CA PHE A 418 -28.81 15.38 12.12
C PHE A 418 -28.25 14.58 13.29
N ARG A 419 -28.07 15.23 14.47
CA ARG A 419 -27.63 14.54 15.69
C ARG A 419 -28.55 13.40 16.06
N ARG A 420 -29.89 13.63 16.03
CA ARG A 420 -30.89 12.60 16.32
C ARG A 420 -30.79 11.39 15.41
N ILE A 421 -30.54 11.61 14.10
CA ILE A 421 -30.38 10.52 13.14
C ILE A 421 -29.07 9.76 13.40
N LYS A 422 -27.98 10.49 13.65
CA LYS A 422 -26.69 9.89 13.97
C LYS A 422 -26.74 9.04 15.24
N GLU A 423 -27.47 9.49 16.28
CA GLU A 423 -27.67 8.75 17.52
C GLU A 423 -28.54 7.50 17.34
N ALA A 424 -29.54 7.58 16.44
CA ALA A 424 -30.38 6.43 16.09
C ALA A 424 -29.66 5.40 15.23
N HIS A 425 -28.67 5.83 14.45
CA HIS A 425 -27.93 5.00 13.49
C HIS A 425 -26.41 5.21 13.62
N PRO A 426 -25.80 4.89 14.78
CA PRO A 426 -24.40 5.19 15.07
C PRO A 426 -23.42 4.41 14.19
N GLU A 427 -23.87 3.34 13.54
CA GLU A 427 -23.07 2.55 12.60
C GLU A 427 -22.98 3.19 11.21
N ARG A 428 -23.73 4.26 10.93
CA ARG A 428 -23.70 4.96 9.64
C ARG A 428 -22.64 6.06 9.66
N LEU A 429 -21.89 6.17 8.58
CA LEU A 429 -20.95 7.27 8.40
C LEU A 429 -21.72 8.50 7.94
N PHE A 430 -21.82 9.51 8.82
CA PHE A 430 -22.55 10.75 8.52
C PHE A 430 -21.57 11.92 8.43
N VAL A 431 -21.50 12.55 7.26
CA VAL A 431 -20.64 13.68 6.92
C VAL A 431 -21.51 14.89 6.59
N VAL A 432 -21.11 16.06 7.03
CA VAL A 432 -21.82 17.32 6.76
C VAL A 432 -20.90 18.24 5.97
N SER A 433 -21.43 18.78 4.87
CA SER A 433 -20.75 19.80 4.06
C SER A 433 -21.46 21.13 4.23
N VAL A 434 -20.82 22.02 4.98
CA VAL A 434 -21.29 23.37 5.29
C VAL A 434 -20.12 24.35 5.25
N MET A 435 -20.43 25.62 5.02
CA MET A 435 -19.47 26.71 5.06
C MET A 435 -19.76 27.61 6.25
N GLY A 436 -18.75 27.87 7.07
CA GLY A 436 -18.84 28.74 8.25
C GLY A 436 -17.51 28.84 8.96
N GLU A 437 -17.41 29.71 9.95
CA GLU A 437 -16.21 29.94 10.73
C GLU A 437 -16.49 29.89 12.23
N GLY A 438 -15.51 29.40 13.01
CA GLY A 438 -15.52 29.50 14.47
C GLY A 438 -16.79 28.91 15.11
N GLU A 439 -17.55 29.74 15.85
CA GLU A 439 -18.72 29.33 16.60
C GLU A 439 -19.89 28.85 15.72
N GLU A 440 -19.94 29.22 14.45
CA GLU A 440 -21.00 28.76 13.54
C GLU A 440 -20.92 27.23 13.27
N LEU A 441 -19.75 26.66 13.34
CA LEU A 441 -19.51 25.22 13.16
C LEU A 441 -19.68 24.42 14.46
N ALA A 442 -19.59 25.08 15.61
CA ALA A 442 -19.61 24.42 16.92
C ALA A 442 -20.79 23.45 17.13
N PRO A 443 -22.05 23.73 16.73
CA PRO A 443 -23.14 22.78 16.91
C PRO A 443 -22.92 21.43 16.21
N TYR A 444 -22.26 21.44 15.05
CA TYR A 444 -21.94 20.21 14.31
C TYR A 444 -20.72 19.49 14.90
N GLU A 445 -19.70 20.26 15.33
CA GLU A 445 -18.48 19.72 15.96
C GLU A 445 -18.83 19.05 17.30
N GLU A 446 -19.65 19.68 18.14
CA GLU A 446 -20.13 19.14 19.41
C GLU A 446 -20.97 17.88 19.22
N ALA A 447 -21.78 17.82 18.16
CA ALA A 447 -22.51 16.62 17.76
C ALA A 447 -21.60 15.55 17.13
N GLY A 448 -20.29 15.82 16.98
CA GLY A 448 -19.27 14.89 16.49
C GLY A 448 -19.36 14.58 15.01
N PHE A 449 -19.87 15.50 14.18
CA PHE A 449 -19.84 15.36 12.72
C PHE A 449 -18.45 15.64 12.15
N ALA A 450 -18.11 14.95 11.05
CA ALA A 450 -17.03 15.37 10.20
C ALA A 450 -17.54 16.47 9.26
N LEU A 451 -16.79 17.58 9.20
CA LEU A 451 -17.20 18.77 8.44
C LEU A 451 -16.27 18.96 7.25
N PHE A 452 -16.84 19.20 6.08
CA PHE A 452 -16.13 19.52 4.86
C PHE A 452 -16.75 20.77 4.23
N GLU A 453 -15.92 21.72 3.81
CA GLU A 453 -16.39 22.85 3.03
C GLU A 453 -16.73 22.43 1.59
N ASP A 454 -15.91 21.56 1.01
CA ASP A 454 -16.10 21.01 -0.33
C ASP A 454 -16.66 19.58 -0.26
N PRO A 455 -17.88 19.34 -0.80
CA PRO A 455 -18.48 18.02 -0.79
C PRO A 455 -17.73 17.00 -1.64
N THR A 456 -16.95 17.42 -2.65
CA THR A 456 -16.18 16.50 -3.50
C THR A 456 -15.03 15.86 -2.74
N ARG A 457 -14.37 16.61 -1.87
CA ARG A 457 -13.36 16.10 -0.94
C ARG A 457 -13.97 15.10 0.06
N ALA A 458 -15.18 15.40 0.55
CA ALA A 458 -15.91 14.48 1.42
C ALA A 458 -16.18 13.14 0.72
N VAL A 459 -16.58 13.13 -0.56
CA VAL A 459 -16.83 11.91 -1.35
C VAL A 459 -15.59 11.04 -1.43
N VAL A 460 -14.42 11.62 -1.72
CA VAL A 460 -13.14 10.89 -1.78
C VAL A 460 -12.81 10.25 -0.43
N ALA A 461 -12.98 11.01 0.67
CA ALA A 461 -12.75 10.50 2.02
C ALA A 461 -13.75 9.41 2.41
N ILE A 462 -15.05 9.55 2.07
CA ILE A 462 -16.10 8.53 2.29
C ILE A 462 -15.78 7.24 1.54
N GLN A 463 -15.32 7.35 0.29
CA GLN A 463 -14.90 6.16 -0.47
C GLN A 463 -13.70 5.45 0.19
N ALA A 464 -12.75 6.21 0.72
CA ALA A 464 -11.63 5.64 1.46
C ALA A 464 -12.10 4.86 2.70
N MET A 465 -13.13 5.35 3.42
CA MET A 465 -13.71 4.63 4.57
C MET A 465 -14.34 3.29 4.15
N GLY A 466 -15.04 3.25 3.02
CA GLY A 466 -15.57 2.00 2.46
C GLY A 466 -14.46 1.01 2.11
N ARG A 467 -13.39 1.47 1.47
CA ARG A 467 -12.22 0.63 1.18
C ARG A 467 -11.56 0.07 2.44
N LEU A 468 -11.47 0.87 3.51
CA LEU A 468 -11.00 0.39 4.81
C LEU A 468 -11.92 -0.68 5.39
N GLY A 469 -13.25 -0.49 5.32
CA GLY A 469 -14.22 -1.47 5.75
C GLY A 469 -14.05 -2.83 5.04
N GLU A 470 -13.93 -2.80 3.71
CA GLU A 470 -13.66 -4.00 2.93
C GLU A 470 -12.31 -4.64 3.27
N ALA A 471 -11.28 -3.82 3.49
CA ALA A 471 -9.97 -4.34 3.86
C ALA A 471 -9.99 -5.00 5.23
N PHE A 472 -10.53 -4.36 6.25
CA PHE A 472 -10.62 -4.93 7.61
C PHE A 472 -11.53 -6.17 7.69
N ALA A 473 -12.54 -6.28 6.84
CA ALA A 473 -13.41 -7.45 6.77
C ALA A 473 -12.71 -8.69 6.17
N ARG A 474 -11.63 -8.50 5.43
CA ARG A 474 -10.84 -9.61 4.86
C ARG A 474 -9.90 -10.17 5.91
N PRO A 475 -9.86 -11.50 6.10
CA PRO A 475 -8.88 -12.10 7.00
C PRO A 475 -7.47 -11.91 6.45
N LEU A 476 -6.54 -11.51 7.30
CA LEU A 476 -5.12 -11.56 6.98
C LEU A 476 -4.67 -12.99 6.76
N ARG A 477 -4.08 -13.25 5.62
CA ARG A 477 -3.48 -14.56 5.32
C ARG A 477 -2.00 -14.52 5.67
N LEU A 478 -1.62 -15.31 6.68
CA LEU A 478 -0.22 -15.51 7.02
C LEU A 478 0.45 -16.28 5.88
N ARG A 479 1.49 -15.74 5.33
CA ARG A 479 2.29 -16.40 4.30
C ARG A 479 3.12 -17.50 4.97
N ARG A 480 3.01 -18.72 4.45
CA ARG A 480 3.85 -19.84 4.91
C ARG A 480 5.31 -19.58 4.53
N PRO A 481 6.29 -20.11 5.29
CA PRO A 481 7.67 -20.10 4.84
C PRO A 481 7.79 -20.67 3.43
N ALA A 482 8.72 -20.13 2.62
CA ALA A 482 8.96 -20.68 1.29
C ALA A 482 9.40 -22.14 1.39
N GLY A 483 8.79 -23.01 0.60
CA GLY A 483 9.17 -24.42 0.51
C GLY A 483 10.39 -24.59 -0.40
N GLY A 484 11.08 -25.74 -0.27
CA GLY A 484 12.30 -26.02 -1.01
C GLY A 484 12.05 -26.68 -2.38
N LEU A 485 11.34 -26.00 -3.31
CA LEU A 485 11.26 -26.51 -4.68
C LEU A 485 12.65 -26.46 -5.34
N GLN A 486 13.12 -27.61 -5.83
CA GLN A 486 14.41 -27.64 -6.52
C GLN A 486 14.24 -27.17 -7.98
N LEU A 487 14.88 -26.07 -8.31
CA LEU A 487 14.98 -25.54 -9.67
C LEU A 487 16.23 -26.10 -10.40
N PRO A 488 16.22 -26.16 -11.74
CA PRO A 488 17.39 -26.49 -12.55
C PRO A 488 18.58 -25.56 -12.24
N ALA A 489 19.80 -26.01 -12.52
CA ALA A 489 21.00 -25.20 -12.31
C ALA A 489 21.09 -23.97 -13.23
N SER A 490 20.52 -24.08 -14.45
CA SER A 490 20.42 -23.02 -15.45
C SER A 490 19.00 -22.91 -15.99
N THR A 491 18.71 -21.83 -16.71
CA THR A 491 17.43 -21.60 -17.38
C THR A 491 17.06 -22.78 -18.29
N PRO A 492 15.91 -23.47 -18.02
CA PRO A 492 15.51 -24.64 -18.82
C PRO A 492 14.88 -24.23 -20.16
N GLY A 493 14.92 -25.13 -21.12
CA GLY A 493 14.16 -24.99 -22.37
C GLY A 493 12.65 -25.12 -22.13
N GLU A 494 11.82 -24.70 -23.11
CA GLU A 494 10.35 -24.64 -23.02
C GLU A 494 9.72 -25.96 -22.54
N ALA A 495 10.13 -27.11 -23.12
CA ALA A 495 9.57 -28.41 -22.74
C ALA A 495 9.90 -28.81 -21.30
N GLU A 496 11.06 -28.45 -20.78
CA GLU A 496 11.44 -28.71 -19.40
C GLU A 496 10.73 -27.74 -18.46
N ALA A 497 10.61 -26.46 -18.83
CA ALA A 497 9.83 -25.47 -18.08
C ALA A 497 8.38 -25.94 -17.90
N LYS A 498 7.70 -26.38 -18.97
CA LYS A 498 6.34 -26.92 -18.92
C LYS A 498 6.22 -28.16 -18.04
N ARG A 499 7.20 -29.08 -18.09
CA ARG A 499 7.22 -30.25 -17.19
C ARG A 499 7.34 -29.86 -15.71
N LEU A 500 8.14 -28.85 -15.40
CA LEU A 500 8.26 -28.34 -14.02
C LEU A 500 6.94 -27.70 -13.56
N LEU A 501 6.35 -26.88 -14.41
CA LEU A 501 5.08 -26.20 -14.17
C LEU A 501 3.90 -27.20 -14.02
N ALA A 502 3.89 -28.26 -14.82
CA ALA A 502 2.86 -29.32 -14.74
C ALA A 502 2.85 -30.02 -13.36
N ARG A 503 4.03 -30.21 -12.73
CA ARG A 503 4.13 -30.75 -11.36
C ARG A 503 3.47 -29.86 -10.29
N ALA A 504 3.38 -28.58 -10.60
CA ALA A 504 2.67 -27.60 -9.77
C ALA A 504 1.17 -27.43 -10.16
N GLY A 505 0.64 -28.26 -11.08
CA GLY A 505 -0.73 -28.21 -11.54
C GLY A 505 -0.99 -27.08 -12.54
N ILE A 506 0.05 -26.67 -13.28
CA ILE A 506 -0.05 -25.72 -14.40
C ILE A 506 0.06 -26.52 -15.68
N GLU A 507 -1.09 -26.90 -16.21
CA GLU A 507 -1.17 -27.80 -17.34
C GLU A 507 -0.98 -27.08 -18.68
N SER A 508 -0.29 -27.73 -19.61
CA SER A 508 -0.18 -27.34 -21.02
C SER A 508 -1.01 -28.28 -21.90
N ALA A 509 -1.34 -27.82 -23.09
CA ALA A 509 -1.97 -28.70 -24.09
C ALA A 509 -1.08 -29.92 -24.38
N ALA A 510 -1.71 -31.03 -24.79
CA ALA A 510 -0.96 -32.23 -25.15
C ALA A 510 0.09 -31.90 -26.25
N GLU A 511 1.37 -32.16 -25.95
CA GLU A 511 2.49 -31.82 -26.82
C GLU A 511 3.65 -32.81 -26.66
N ALA A 512 4.46 -32.93 -27.71
CA ALA A 512 5.73 -33.67 -27.68
C ALA A 512 6.74 -33.04 -28.62
N VAL A 513 8.04 -33.11 -28.24
CA VAL A 513 9.16 -32.79 -29.13
C VAL A 513 9.59 -34.04 -29.83
N LEU A 514 9.58 -34.04 -31.14
CA LEU A 514 9.76 -35.21 -31.98
C LEU A 514 10.91 -35.01 -32.96
N GLY A 515 11.68 -36.08 -33.19
CA GLY A 515 12.87 -36.03 -33.99
C GLY A 515 12.67 -36.33 -35.49
N SER A 516 11.49 -36.90 -35.84
CA SER A 516 11.19 -37.27 -37.22
C SER A 516 9.75 -36.87 -37.62
N ALA A 517 9.54 -36.72 -38.93
CA ALA A 517 8.23 -36.38 -39.48
C ALA A 517 7.18 -37.49 -39.19
N GLU A 518 7.60 -38.76 -39.22
CA GLU A 518 6.68 -39.90 -38.99
C GLU A 518 6.26 -40.01 -37.53
N GLU A 519 7.17 -39.78 -36.57
CA GLU A 519 6.81 -39.65 -35.16
C GLU A 519 5.84 -38.49 -34.94
N ALA A 520 6.07 -37.32 -35.62
CA ALA A 520 5.22 -36.16 -35.57
C ALA A 520 3.80 -36.46 -36.09
N VAL A 521 3.65 -37.22 -37.17
CA VAL A 521 2.38 -37.67 -37.69
C VAL A 521 1.67 -38.61 -36.70
N ALA A 522 2.37 -39.64 -36.21
CA ALA A 522 1.78 -40.58 -35.24
C ALA A 522 1.28 -39.91 -33.99
N PHE A 523 2.04 -38.95 -33.48
CA PHE A 523 1.61 -38.18 -32.30
C PHE A 523 0.42 -37.27 -32.63
N ALA A 524 0.41 -36.54 -33.77
CA ALA A 524 -0.67 -35.69 -34.20
C ALA A 524 -2.00 -36.45 -34.36
N GLU A 525 -1.96 -37.67 -34.93
CA GLU A 525 -3.11 -38.57 -35.03
C GLU A 525 -3.65 -38.96 -33.65
N GLY A 526 -2.75 -39.19 -32.69
CA GLY A 526 -3.12 -39.56 -31.32
C GLY A 526 -3.81 -38.41 -30.52
N ILE A 527 -3.40 -37.17 -30.75
CA ILE A 527 -3.95 -35.97 -30.04
C ILE A 527 -5.11 -35.29 -30.82
N GLY A 528 -5.28 -35.63 -32.09
CA GLY A 528 -6.30 -35.08 -33.00
C GLY A 528 -5.90 -33.76 -33.65
N TYR A 529 -6.39 -33.59 -34.88
CA TYR A 529 -6.19 -32.36 -35.67
C TYR A 529 -7.22 -31.28 -35.36
N PRO A 530 -6.91 -29.99 -35.64
CA PRO A 530 -5.63 -29.47 -36.11
C PRO A 530 -4.56 -29.40 -35.03
N VAL A 531 -3.30 -29.45 -35.45
CA VAL A 531 -2.14 -29.31 -34.58
C VAL A 531 -1.29 -28.08 -34.93
N VAL A 532 -0.44 -27.68 -34.00
CA VAL A 532 0.59 -26.65 -34.15
C VAL A 532 1.94 -27.34 -34.23
N LEU A 533 2.81 -26.90 -35.15
CA LEU A 533 4.19 -27.29 -35.22
C LEU A 533 5.08 -26.11 -34.83
N LYS A 534 6.04 -26.31 -33.92
CA LYS A 534 7.02 -25.29 -33.50
C LYS A 534 8.42 -25.85 -33.54
N LEU A 535 9.43 -25.06 -33.92
CA LEU A 535 10.84 -25.44 -33.72
C LEU A 535 11.16 -25.59 -32.24
N ALA A 536 11.78 -26.69 -31.84
CA ALA A 536 12.26 -26.90 -30.48
C ALA A 536 13.77 -26.62 -30.43
N SER A 537 14.15 -25.52 -29.80
CA SER A 537 15.54 -25.09 -29.62
C SER A 537 15.65 -24.13 -28.46
N ALA A 538 16.65 -24.30 -27.61
CA ALA A 538 16.99 -23.35 -26.54
C ALA A 538 17.67 -22.08 -27.09
N ASP A 539 18.30 -22.19 -28.25
CA ASP A 539 19.07 -21.11 -28.89
C ASP A 539 18.17 -20.13 -29.69
N ILE A 540 16.89 -20.49 -29.92
CA ILE A 540 15.93 -19.70 -30.73
C ILE A 540 14.80 -19.24 -29.79
N GLN A 541 14.94 -18.04 -29.21
CA GLN A 541 13.93 -17.48 -28.29
C GLN A 541 12.69 -16.94 -29.03
N HIS A 542 12.86 -16.24 -30.17
CA HIS A 542 11.76 -15.63 -30.95
C HIS A 542 11.45 -16.46 -32.20
N LYS A 543 10.86 -17.62 -32.01
CA LYS A 543 10.55 -18.60 -33.06
C LYS A 543 9.67 -18.03 -34.17
N SER A 544 8.74 -17.16 -33.84
CA SER A 544 7.83 -16.54 -34.82
C SER A 544 8.52 -15.65 -35.85
N GLU A 545 9.59 -14.93 -35.46
CA GLU A 545 10.33 -14.03 -36.34
C GLU A 545 11.03 -14.78 -37.49
N ILE A 546 11.49 -16.00 -37.23
CA ILE A 546 12.09 -16.85 -38.23
C ILE A 546 11.09 -17.73 -38.99
N GLY A 547 9.79 -17.59 -38.70
CA GLY A 547 8.72 -18.44 -39.21
C GLY A 547 8.79 -19.88 -38.69
N GLY A 548 9.27 -20.03 -37.45
CA GLY A 548 9.46 -21.31 -36.75
C GLY A 548 8.19 -21.87 -36.10
N VAL A 549 6.99 -21.28 -36.40
CA VAL A 549 5.69 -21.75 -35.93
C VAL A 549 4.74 -21.91 -37.11
N LEU A 550 4.02 -23.04 -37.17
CA LEU A 550 2.97 -23.31 -38.13
C LEU A 550 1.68 -23.65 -37.41
N LEU A 551 0.61 -22.90 -37.70
CA LEU A 551 -0.71 -23.09 -37.15
C LEU A 551 -1.63 -23.77 -38.18
N GLY A 552 -2.73 -24.41 -37.70
CA GLY A 552 -3.77 -24.96 -38.59
C GLY A 552 -3.35 -26.19 -39.37
N VAL A 553 -2.39 -26.95 -38.88
CA VAL A 553 -1.93 -28.16 -39.56
C VAL A 553 -2.99 -29.26 -39.39
N SER A 554 -3.70 -29.60 -40.47
CA SER A 554 -4.98 -30.29 -40.46
C SER A 554 -4.94 -31.80 -40.75
N ASP A 555 -3.83 -32.32 -41.19
CA ASP A 555 -3.68 -33.73 -41.60
C ASP A 555 -2.22 -34.21 -41.61
N ALA A 556 -2.02 -35.51 -41.83
CA ALA A 556 -0.72 -36.17 -41.82
C ALA A 556 0.25 -35.60 -42.86
N ASP A 557 -0.25 -35.28 -44.07
CA ASP A 557 0.63 -34.75 -45.12
C ASP A 557 1.07 -33.34 -44.84
N ALA A 558 0.17 -32.52 -44.26
CA ALA A 558 0.52 -31.18 -43.80
C ALA A 558 1.53 -31.22 -42.63
N VAL A 559 1.45 -32.22 -41.75
CA VAL A 559 2.47 -32.43 -40.68
C VAL A 559 3.82 -32.74 -41.29
N ARG A 560 3.90 -33.68 -42.23
CA ARG A 560 5.17 -34.03 -42.91
C ARG A 560 5.77 -32.81 -43.60
N ALA A 561 4.95 -32.11 -44.39
CA ALA A 561 5.41 -30.93 -45.12
C ALA A 561 5.87 -29.82 -44.17
N GLY A 562 5.11 -29.56 -43.11
CA GLY A 562 5.40 -28.57 -42.08
C GLY A 562 6.68 -28.88 -41.30
N PHE A 563 6.88 -30.14 -40.93
CA PHE A 563 8.08 -30.61 -40.23
C PHE A 563 9.34 -30.31 -41.07
N GLN A 564 9.33 -30.68 -42.33
CA GLN A 564 10.44 -30.43 -43.24
C GLN A 564 10.65 -28.93 -43.53
N LEU A 565 9.59 -28.15 -43.61
CA LEU A 565 9.64 -26.70 -43.79
C LEU A 565 10.31 -26.02 -42.62
N LEU A 566 9.94 -26.40 -41.39
CA LEU A 566 10.50 -25.82 -40.17
C LEU A 566 12.02 -26.11 -40.07
N LEU A 567 12.45 -27.32 -40.32
CA LEU A 567 13.87 -27.68 -40.32
C LEU A 567 14.69 -26.89 -41.37
N ARG A 568 14.13 -26.70 -42.59
CA ARG A 568 14.75 -25.85 -43.62
C ARG A 568 14.90 -24.41 -43.17
N ARG A 569 13.82 -23.81 -42.59
CA ARG A 569 13.85 -22.43 -42.08
C ARG A 569 14.88 -22.25 -40.97
N ALA A 570 15.02 -23.23 -40.06
CA ALA A 570 16.03 -23.20 -39.04
C ALA A 570 17.45 -23.23 -39.63
N ALA A 571 17.71 -24.12 -40.60
CA ALA A 571 19.00 -24.22 -41.28
C ALA A 571 19.37 -22.93 -42.04
N GLU A 572 18.39 -22.25 -42.65
CA GLU A 572 18.58 -20.99 -43.39
C GLU A 572 18.76 -19.78 -42.49
N LYS A 573 17.97 -19.65 -41.45
CA LYS A 573 17.88 -18.42 -40.63
C LYS A 573 18.62 -18.47 -39.30
N ALA A 574 18.90 -19.68 -38.80
CA ALA A 574 19.61 -19.91 -37.54
C ALA A 574 20.57 -21.12 -37.64
N PRO A 575 21.54 -21.10 -38.54
CA PRO A 575 22.37 -22.27 -38.86
C PRO A 575 23.27 -22.72 -37.70
N GLN A 576 23.49 -21.89 -36.69
CA GLN A 576 24.29 -22.20 -35.51
C GLN A 576 23.46 -22.73 -34.36
N ALA A 577 22.10 -22.63 -34.43
CA ALA A 577 21.24 -23.07 -33.36
C ALA A 577 21.16 -24.59 -33.27
N ARG A 578 21.28 -25.13 -32.07
CA ARG A 578 21.05 -26.55 -31.80
C ARG A 578 19.54 -26.81 -31.76
N LEU A 579 19.08 -27.71 -32.63
CA LEU A 579 17.69 -28.12 -32.68
C LEU A 579 17.49 -29.41 -31.88
N ASP A 580 16.49 -29.39 -30.98
CA ASP A 580 16.06 -30.58 -30.23
C ASP A 580 14.99 -31.39 -31.00
N GLY A 581 14.41 -30.79 -32.07
CA GLY A 581 13.38 -31.38 -32.93
C GLY A 581 12.29 -30.39 -33.30
N VAL A 582 11.10 -30.92 -33.60
CA VAL A 582 9.88 -30.12 -33.79
C VAL A 582 8.87 -30.48 -32.72
N LEU A 583 8.38 -29.48 -31.99
CA LEU A 583 7.29 -29.63 -31.02
C LEU A 583 5.98 -29.69 -31.80
N VAL A 584 5.21 -30.74 -31.57
CA VAL A 584 3.84 -30.92 -32.06
C VAL A 584 2.89 -30.76 -30.89
N ALA A 585 1.91 -29.86 -31.02
CA ALA A 585 0.95 -29.59 -29.96
C ALA A 585 -0.48 -29.55 -30.52
N ARG A 586 -1.47 -29.95 -29.69
CA ARG A 586 -2.87 -29.78 -30.04
C ARG A 586 -3.22 -28.29 -30.17
N GLN A 587 -3.83 -27.89 -31.28
CA GLN A 587 -4.30 -26.53 -31.46
C GLN A 587 -5.62 -26.30 -30.69
N LEU A 588 -5.56 -25.40 -29.72
CA LEU A 588 -6.75 -24.98 -28.97
C LEU A 588 -7.57 -23.99 -29.81
N GLN A 589 -8.88 -24.16 -29.86
CA GLN A 589 -9.78 -23.30 -30.63
C GLN A 589 -10.88 -22.71 -29.75
N GLY A 590 -11.30 -21.48 -30.06
CA GLY A 590 -12.49 -20.87 -29.48
C GLY A 590 -12.34 -20.30 -28.07
N GLY A 591 -11.13 -20.14 -27.55
CA GLY A 591 -10.85 -19.56 -26.24
C GLY A 591 -10.55 -18.06 -26.27
N VAL A 592 -10.39 -17.49 -25.09
CA VAL A 592 -9.88 -16.13 -24.89
C VAL A 592 -8.40 -16.22 -24.52
N GLU A 593 -7.58 -15.48 -25.25
CA GLU A 593 -6.15 -15.39 -24.96
C GLU A 593 -5.90 -14.51 -23.75
N CYS A 594 -5.16 -15.03 -22.79
CA CYS A 594 -4.69 -14.35 -21.61
C CYS A 594 -3.16 -14.48 -21.51
N PHE A 595 -2.54 -13.65 -20.71
CA PHE A 595 -1.18 -13.90 -20.27
C PHE A 595 -1.13 -13.94 -18.74
N MET A 596 -0.22 -14.74 -18.22
CA MET A 596 0.10 -14.86 -16.81
C MET A 596 1.60 -14.86 -16.64
N GLY A 597 2.09 -14.14 -15.65
CA GLY A 597 3.52 -14.10 -15.40
C GLY A 597 3.85 -14.04 -13.92
N ILE A 598 5.10 -14.37 -13.63
CA ILE A 598 5.75 -14.09 -12.35
C ILE A 598 6.94 -13.21 -12.64
N GLN A 599 7.08 -12.16 -11.86
CA GLN A 599 8.27 -11.33 -11.81
C GLN A 599 8.75 -11.25 -10.36
N ARG A 600 10.03 -11.35 -10.14
CA ARG A 600 10.60 -11.13 -8.82
C ARG A 600 10.86 -9.63 -8.63
N ASP A 601 10.08 -9.02 -7.73
CA ASP A 601 10.36 -7.67 -7.26
C ASP A 601 11.51 -7.71 -6.24
N PRO A 602 12.50 -6.80 -6.34
CA PRO A 602 13.66 -6.81 -5.45
C PRO A 602 13.32 -6.53 -3.98
N LEU A 603 12.16 -5.89 -3.72
CA LEU A 603 11.72 -5.55 -2.38
C LEU A 603 10.69 -6.56 -1.85
N PHE A 604 9.66 -6.87 -2.64
CA PHE A 604 8.49 -7.63 -2.19
C PHE A 604 8.52 -9.12 -2.55
N GLY A 605 9.57 -9.58 -3.25
CA GLY A 605 9.69 -10.97 -3.69
C GLY A 605 8.84 -11.30 -4.92
N PRO A 606 8.36 -12.55 -5.08
CA PRO A 606 7.64 -12.94 -6.29
C PRO A 606 6.26 -12.27 -6.35
N VAL A 607 5.95 -11.70 -7.52
CA VAL A 607 4.69 -11.01 -7.84
C VAL A 607 4.11 -11.64 -9.10
N ALA A 608 2.85 -12.02 -9.06
CA ALA A 608 2.11 -12.51 -10.21
C ALA A 608 1.49 -11.37 -11.00
N LEU A 609 1.45 -11.55 -12.32
CA LEU A 609 0.85 -10.65 -13.30
C LEU A 609 -0.26 -11.40 -14.03
N PHE A 610 -1.35 -10.70 -14.33
CA PHE A 610 -2.44 -11.23 -15.16
C PHE A 610 -3.01 -10.14 -16.06
N GLY A 611 -3.34 -10.51 -17.32
CA GLY A 611 -4.04 -9.65 -18.27
C GLY A 611 -4.57 -10.42 -19.46
N LEU A 612 -5.32 -9.72 -20.35
CA LEU A 612 -5.70 -10.29 -21.64
C LEU A 612 -4.48 -10.34 -22.57
N GLY A 613 -4.38 -11.42 -23.36
CA GLY A 613 -3.31 -11.61 -24.32
C GLY A 613 -3.49 -10.82 -25.63
N GLY A 614 -2.54 -11.01 -26.56
CA GLY A 614 -2.55 -10.35 -27.85
C GLY A 614 -2.35 -8.84 -27.78
N ILE A 615 -2.93 -8.10 -28.74
CA ILE A 615 -2.80 -6.63 -28.85
C ILE A 615 -3.28 -5.85 -27.62
N PHE A 616 -4.08 -6.47 -26.77
CA PHE A 616 -4.60 -5.81 -25.55
C PHE A 616 -3.51 -5.53 -24.52
N VAL A 617 -2.49 -6.36 -24.42
CA VAL A 617 -1.35 -6.14 -23.50
C VAL A 617 -0.54 -4.92 -23.92
N GLU A 618 -0.19 -4.84 -25.20
CA GLU A 618 0.71 -3.82 -25.72
C GLU A 618 0.05 -2.43 -25.77
N VAL A 619 -1.24 -2.36 -26.11
CA VAL A 619 -1.96 -1.10 -26.34
C VAL A 619 -2.66 -0.61 -25.08
N LEU A 620 -3.38 -1.48 -24.37
CA LEU A 620 -4.22 -1.06 -23.22
C LEU A 620 -3.50 -1.13 -21.87
N GLN A 621 -2.38 -1.88 -21.76
CA GLN A 621 -1.64 -2.10 -20.52
C GLN A 621 -2.55 -2.50 -19.34
N ASP A 622 -3.61 -3.28 -19.65
CA ASP A 622 -4.61 -3.73 -18.68
C ASP A 622 -4.07 -4.97 -17.93
N VAL A 623 -3.15 -4.70 -17.03
CA VAL A 623 -2.41 -5.71 -16.26
C VAL A 623 -2.61 -5.43 -14.78
N VAL A 624 -2.92 -6.49 -14.04
CA VAL A 624 -3.02 -6.46 -12.58
C VAL A 624 -1.89 -7.27 -11.96
N PHE A 625 -1.48 -6.85 -10.78
CA PHE A 625 -0.39 -7.42 -10.02
C PHE A 625 -0.89 -7.96 -8.69
N ARG A 626 -0.27 -9.04 -8.19
CA ARG A 626 -0.51 -9.52 -6.83
C ARG A 626 0.73 -10.22 -6.27
N ARG A 627 1.05 -9.95 -5.02
CA ARG A 627 2.17 -10.59 -4.33
C ARG A 627 1.86 -12.06 -4.07
N CYS A 628 2.79 -12.95 -4.40
CA CYS A 628 2.68 -14.39 -4.14
C CYS A 628 2.96 -14.73 -2.64
N PRO A 629 2.45 -15.87 -2.14
CA PRO A 629 1.44 -16.74 -2.72
C PRO A 629 0.03 -16.25 -2.40
N PHE A 630 -0.98 -16.67 -3.18
CA PHE A 630 -2.38 -16.37 -2.94
C PHE A 630 -3.28 -17.54 -3.37
N GLU A 631 -4.50 -17.58 -2.87
CA GLU A 631 -5.47 -18.64 -3.09
C GLU A 631 -6.35 -18.39 -4.32
N VAL A 632 -7.21 -19.38 -4.66
CA VAL A 632 -8.02 -19.35 -5.88
C VAL A 632 -9.05 -18.22 -5.90
N ASP A 633 -9.66 -17.91 -4.76
CA ASP A 633 -10.62 -16.79 -4.64
C ASP A 633 -9.98 -15.43 -4.89
N GLU A 634 -8.73 -15.26 -4.45
CA GLU A 634 -7.95 -14.05 -4.72
C GLU A 634 -7.50 -13.97 -6.19
N ALA A 635 -7.14 -15.11 -6.78
CA ALA A 635 -6.85 -15.21 -8.21
C ALA A 635 -8.09 -14.83 -9.04
N GLU A 636 -9.28 -15.31 -8.66
CA GLU A 636 -10.53 -14.96 -9.32
C GLU A 636 -10.84 -13.45 -9.18
N ALA A 637 -10.66 -12.88 -8.00
CA ALA A 637 -10.81 -11.44 -7.79
C ALA A 637 -9.84 -10.63 -8.67
N MET A 638 -8.58 -11.09 -8.79
CA MET A 638 -7.56 -10.49 -9.66
C MET A 638 -7.99 -10.53 -11.13
N ILE A 639 -8.46 -11.67 -11.62
CA ILE A 639 -8.96 -11.84 -13.00
C ILE A 639 -10.14 -10.91 -13.28
N ARG A 640 -11.08 -10.78 -12.34
CA ARG A 640 -12.26 -9.92 -12.48
C ARG A 640 -11.95 -8.43 -12.40
N SER A 641 -10.81 -8.03 -11.87
CA SER A 641 -10.44 -6.61 -11.67
C SER A 641 -9.86 -5.94 -12.92
N ILE A 642 -9.45 -6.69 -13.95
CA ILE A 642 -9.01 -6.10 -15.22
C ILE A 642 -10.18 -5.44 -15.96
N ARG A 643 -9.91 -4.38 -16.71
CA ARG A 643 -10.94 -3.69 -17.54
C ARG A 643 -11.53 -4.61 -18.62
N GLY A 644 -10.71 -5.52 -19.11
CA GLY A 644 -11.09 -6.54 -20.10
C GLY A 644 -11.90 -7.72 -19.54
N ALA A 645 -12.14 -7.81 -18.24
CA ALA A 645 -12.87 -8.91 -17.60
C ALA A 645 -14.23 -9.24 -18.28
N PRO A 646 -15.02 -8.26 -18.77
CA PRO A 646 -16.26 -8.58 -19.48
C PRO A 646 -16.10 -9.54 -20.68
N LEU A 647 -14.93 -9.56 -21.34
CA LEU A 647 -14.65 -10.50 -22.44
C LEU A 647 -14.56 -11.95 -21.93
N LEU A 648 -14.01 -12.16 -20.75
CA LEU A 648 -13.97 -13.46 -20.08
C LEU A 648 -15.36 -13.88 -19.56
N LEU A 649 -16.18 -12.92 -19.19
CA LEU A 649 -17.51 -13.14 -18.63
C LEU A 649 -18.62 -13.27 -19.68
N GLY A 650 -18.29 -13.30 -20.98
CA GLY A 650 -19.25 -13.56 -22.06
C GLY A 650 -19.91 -12.32 -22.64
N ALA A 651 -19.21 -11.18 -22.65
CA ALA A 651 -19.72 -9.97 -23.28
C ALA A 651 -20.07 -10.19 -24.79
N ARG A 652 -21.11 -9.49 -25.25
CA ARG A 652 -21.61 -9.52 -26.65
C ARG A 652 -22.02 -10.91 -27.15
N GLY A 653 -22.57 -11.77 -26.27
CA GLY A 653 -23.07 -13.09 -26.64
C GLY A 653 -22.02 -14.17 -26.89
N ARG A 654 -20.73 -13.90 -26.52
CA ARG A 654 -19.68 -14.92 -26.53
C ARG A 654 -19.87 -15.90 -25.37
N PRO A 655 -19.48 -17.17 -25.52
CA PRO A 655 -19.43 -18.10 -24.39
C PRO A 655 -18.57 -17.53 -23.26
N ARG A 656 -18.95 -17.79 -22.03
CA ARG A 656 -18.10 -17.47 -20.86
C ARG A 656 -16.84 -18.32 -20.90
N ALA A 657 -15.69 -17.73 -20.63
CA ALA A 657 -14.45 -18.46 -20.43
C ALA A 657 -14.45 -19.18 -19.08
N ASP A 658 -13.64 -20.24 -18.96
CA ASP A 658 -13.47 -20.97 -17.70
C ASP A 658 -12.60 -20.18 -16.71
N VAL A 659 -13.21 -19.14 -16.12
CA VAL A 659 -12.56 -18.27 -15.14
C VAL A 659 -12.09 -19.06 -13.91
N ALA A 660 -12.82 -20.11 -13.53
CA ALA A 660 -12.42 -20.96 -12.39
C ALA A 660 -11.13 -21.75 -12.69
N ALA A 661 -10.96 -22.24 -13.91
CA ALA A 661 -9.74 -22.89 -14.34
C ALA A 661 -8.57 -21.89 -14.41
N LEU A 662 -8.78 -20.69 -14.96
CA LEU A 662 -7.80 -19.60 -14.95
C LEU A 662 -7.36 -19.25 -13.52
N ALA A 663 -8.30 -19.12 -12.58
CA ALA A 663 -8.01 -18.79 -11.19
C ALA A 663 -7.18 -19.89 -10.51
N ARG A 664 -7.50 -21.16 -10.74
CA ARG A 664 -6.69 -22.29 -10.25
C ARG A 664 -5.27 -22.27 -10.80
N LEU A 665 -5.13 -22.02 -12.10
CA LEU A 665 -3.84 -21.96 -12.77
C LEU A 665 -2.99 -20.82 -12.22
N LEU A 666 -3.56 -19.63 -12.07
CA LEU A 666 -2.88 -18.44 -11.52
C LEU A 666 -2.49 -18.61 -10.04
N SER A 667 -3.36 -19.22 -9.22
CA SER A 667 -3.05 -19.56 -7.83
C SER A 667 -1.92 -20.58 -7.74
N ASN A 668 -1.94 -21.64 -8.59
CA ASN A 668 -0.87 -22.62 -8.66
C ASN A 668 0.46 -21.99 -9.07
N LEU A 669 0.44 -21.09 -10.04
CA LEU A 669 1.62 -20.33 -10.48
C LEU A 669 2.18 -19.47 -9.34
N SER A 670 1.32 -18.82 -8.57
CA SER A 670 1.74 -18.02 -7.42
C SER A 670 2.41 -18.86 -6.32
N ARG A 671 1.88 -20.05 -6.06
CA ARG A 671 2.48 -21.01 -5.09
C ARG A 671 3.80 -21.55 -5.61
N PHE A 672 3.87 -21.95 -6.89
CA PHE A 672 5.10 -22.36 -7.53
C PHE A 672 6.20 -21.30 -7.35
N ALA A 673 5.89 -20.03 -7.64
CA ALA A 673 6.84 -18.93 -7.51
C ALA A 673 7.34 -18.74 -6.07
N TRP A 674 6.46 -18.89 -5.09
CA TRP A 674 6.81 -18.81 -3.68
C TRP A 674 7.71 -19.95 -3.22
N GLU A 675 7.38 -21.19 -3.61
CA GLU A 675 8.15 -22.39 -3.27
C GLU A 675 9.51 -22.48 -3.97
N ALA A 676 9.61 -21.88 -5.17
CA ALA A 676 10.84 -21.80 -5.94
C ALA A 676 11.92 -20.92 -5.30
N GLY A 677 11.53 -20.03 -4.35
CA GLY A 677 12.46 -19.21 -3.58
C GLY A 677 13.20 -18.16 -4.42
N GLU A 678 14.41 -17.79 -3.96
CA GLU A 678 15.15 -16.65 -4.52
C GLU A 678 15.70 -16.87 -5.92
N ARG A 679 15.93 -18.12 -6.28
CA ARG A 679 16.52 -18.47 -7.60
C ARG A 679 15.57 -18.28 -8.78
N LEU A 680 14.27 -18.21 -8.57
CA LEU A 680 13.31 -17.92 -9.63
C LEU A 680 13.35 -16.43 -9.97
N ARG A 681 13.69 -16.08 -11.20
CA ARG A 681 13.71 -14.72 -11.72
C ARG A 681 12.36 -14.32 -12.29
N SER A 682 11.89 -15.12 -13.25
CA SER A 682 10.61 -14.88 -13.92
C SER A 682 9.96 -16.18 -14.40
N VAL A 683 8.64 -16.12 -14.60
CA VAL A 683 7.87 -17.07 -15.41
C VAL A 683 6.97 -16.26 -16.32
N ASP A 684 6.95 -16.60 -17.60
CA ASP A 684 6.02 -16.04 -18.58
C ASP A 684 5.21 -17.17 -19.24
N LEU A 685 3.90 -17.10 -19.10
CA LEU A 685 2.93 -17.97 -19.75
C LEU A 685 2.13 -17.13 -20.75
N ASN A 686 2.53 -17.13 -22.01
CA ASN A 686 1.97 -16.27 -23.05
C ASN A 686 1.95 -16.98 -24.43
N PRO A 687 0.77 -17.35 -24.93
CA PRO A 687 -0.56 -17.18 -24.32
C PRO A 687 -0.97 -18.31 -23.36
N VAL A 688 -1.92 -17.98 -22.48
CA VAL A 688 -2.80 -18.93 -21.80
C VAL A 688 -4.17 -18.86 -22.48
N ILE A 689 -4.69 -19.96 -22.95
CA ILE A 689 -6.00 -20.01 -23.61
C ILE A 689 -7.06 -20.45 -22.59
N ALA A 690 -7.99 -19.54 -22.28
CA ALA A 690 -9.16 -19.84 -21.48
C ALA A 690 -10.29 -20.33 -22.40
N LEU A 691 -10.55 -21.62 -22.39
CA LEU A 691 -11.63 -22.23 -23.16
C LEU A 691 -13.01 -21.90 -22.56
N PRO A 692 -14.12 -22.20 -23.25
CA PRO A 692 -15.46 -22.06 -22.66
C PRO A 692 -15.60 -22.76 -21.32
N GLU A 693 -16.49 -22.27 -20.46
CA GLU A 693 -16.74 -22.77 -19.10
C GLU A 693 -16.84 -24.29 -19.04
N GLY A 694 -16.06 -24.92 -18.13
CA GLY A 694 -15.95 -26.37 -17.99
C GLY A 694 -14.94 -27.06 -18.92
N GLN A 695 -14.28 -26.34 -19.84
CA GLN A 695 -13.29 -26.89 -20.77
C GLN A 695 -11.82 -26.58 -20.38
N GLY A 696 -11.63 -25.84 -19.31
CA GLY A 696 -10.31 -25.56 -18.74
C GLY A 696 -9.59 -24.34 -19.30
N ALA A 697 -8.39 -24.13 -18.76
CA ALA A 697 -7.44 -23.11 -19.21
C ALA A 697 -6.06 -23.74 -19.34
N TRP A 698 -5.35 -23.43 -20.43
CA TRP A 698 -4.14 -24.16 -20.83
C TRP A 698 -3.03 -23.20 -21.19
N ALA A 699 -1.86 -23.40 -20.60
CA ALA A 699 -0.64 -22.70 -21.03
C ALA A 699 -0.18 -23.27 -22.38
N VAL A 700 0.00 -22.37 -23.37
CA VAL A 700 0.45 -22.76 -24.72
C VAL A 700 1.95 -22.58 -24.84
N ASP A 701 2.48 -21.50 -24.28
CA ASP A 701 3.92 -21.23 -24.26
C ASP A 701 4.38 -20.95 -22.83
N ALA A 702 5.62 -21.32 -22.50
CA ALA A 702 6.16 -21.10 -21.17
C ALA A 702 7.66 -20.81 -21.24
N VAL A 703 8.03 -19.69 -20.64
CA VAL A 703 9.44 -19.33 -20.39
C VAL A 703 9.63 -19.26 -18.89
N LEU A 704 10.69 -19.91 -18.39
CA LEU A 704 11.04 -19.89 -16.98
C LEU A 704 12.52 -19.50 -16.88
N GLU A 705 12.81 -18.41 -16.17
CA GLU A 705 14.17 -17.92 -15.97
C GLU A 705 14.61 -18.17 -14.53
N VAL A 706 15.80 -18.75 -14.38
CA VAL A 706 16.42 -18.99 -13.08
C VAL A 706 17.79 -18.34 -12.99
N GLU A 707 18.18 -17.99 -11.78
CA GLU A 707 19.54 -17.55 -11.50
C GLU A 707 20.50 -18.74 -11.62
N GLU A 708 21.51 -18.58 -12.46
CA GLU A 708 22.52 -19.62 -12.68
C GLU A 708 23.35 -19.86 -11.41
N VAL A 709 23.54 -21.12 -11.08
CA VAL A 709 24.46 -21.51 -10.00
C VAL A 709 25.88 -21.44 -10.59
N ALA A 710 26.68 -20.50 -10.13
CA ALA A 710 28.11 -20.47 -10.53
C ALA A 710 28.74 -21.80 -10.17
N ASP A 711 29.41 -22.43 -11.15
CA ASP A 711 30.19 -23.68 -10.98
C ASP A 711 31.35 -23.42 -9.98
N GLY A 712 31.08 -23.55 -8.69
CA GLY A 712 32.09 -23.29 -7.67
C GLY A 712 31.66 -23.63 -6.21
N ALA A 713 30.39 -23.90 -5.98
CA ALA A 713 29.88 -24.19 -4.63
C ALA A 713 29.53 -25.69 -4.45
N ARG A 714 30.37 -26.59 -4.95
CA ARG A 714 30.40 -28.00 -4.52
C ARG A 714 31.66 -28.22 -3.68
N SER A 715 31.55 -27.93 -2.39
CA SER A 715 32.48 -28.47 -1.38
C SER A 715 31.73 -28.68 -0.05
#